data_67598dc55d455234e1ebf2917bc42f4a
#
_entry.id   67598dc55d455234e1ebf2917bc42f4a
#
_cell.length_a   1.000
_cell.length_b   1.000
_cell.length_c   1.000
_cell.angle_alpha   90.00
_cell.angle_beta   90.00
_cell.angle_gamma   90.00
#
_symmetry.space_group_name_H-M   'P 1'
#
loop_
_entity.id
_entity.type
_entity.pdbx_description
1 polymer ?
#
loop_
_entity_poly.entity_id
_entity_poly.type
_entity_poly.pdbx_seq_one_letter_code
_entity_poly.pdbx_strand_id
1 'polypeptide(L)'
;MRKESPRILAALYTILAIGAVTPARAQDSNGPSPIGLLDTSSYPYDYLVDSSLPQDDPGNRQFRTLQTAYAAAPAGTESKRTVIGIKPDVYHITGTTTTPGLTITKNYITLLGLTNDHRNVVLADNRGNQQGASNNGYVLIVNASGFTVVNLTILNYCNVNYEYPGDPRKNLAERSDVVTQAIALQASGDKHIYDHVALLGKLDTTFIQTTRAYFKNVFIEGTDDFIGGGTISVWDHCVVHFPTGSGVTTVSGTVFLNTTFTEPAGTMQIYKSSGRPAALINCVLPVNRAGSVAWVRGNAPLRPNLYSLTYHNKDANGNPAVVADASKGPIAFTMSRELSDQEVLAFNPWNLLRATPTGTADDWDPAGVQARYDALGQGSLVFRMAMTGGSPNIITGRAGATMSATVSPARAKQTITWSTSSNLVSLSSTEGSSIVVTGHNTSGSAQYVQVKATAANGFYAMAWVYVQPPYIDPPKFRSVPGLGAPSNGTVTASYQLNIAAGRIDQSIIDWYSCDDLSCVNPRAVAVTKGDVPLATYTLTPGDIGRYIKASIQPKADISDPGPAAAAVTATPIAKSALTSTTVSPNFANFVTTPNSSYVSGYWTVLGTWASSFGSASANGYGVRAGSPGALLLYQQDAPYGDMQIDVVMSPEKAEGQGFGMPGSPLDGNTQNADIFIKYDPRTRNGYSLRWWRTTQSATKCMFQLYQHIGGMGSPVSPTQVLSGVFKSNTYMTLSIVGSTFTVSAHNNVDTDTLSLQGTVVSNLYGGAGMRWGDSAWKR
;
A
#
# COMPACT_ATOMS: atom_id res chain seq x y z
N MET A 1 37.70 40.10 44.38
CA MET A 1 37.62 39.17 43.25
C MET A 1 36.17 38.76 43.06
N ARG A 2 35.48 39.38 42.12
CA ARG A 2 34.06 39.12 41.82
C ARG A 2 33.97 37.97 40.83
N LYS A 3 33.12 36.96 41.12
CA LYS A 3 32.73 35.91 40.22
C LYS A 3 31.65 36.46 39.26
N GLU A 4 31.93 36.49 37.99
CA GLU A 4 30.90 36.74 36.97
C GLU A 4 30.26 35.44 36.53
N SER A 5 28.93 35.38 36.59
CA SER A 5 28.09 34.31 36.03
C SER A 5 27.80 34.63 34.56
N PRO A 6 27.76 33.66 33.67
CA PRO A 6 27.36 33.88 32.27
C PRO A 6 25.85 34.11 32.18
N ARG A 7 25.47 35.22 31.59
CA ARG A 7 24.09 35.54 31.21
C ARG A 7 23.69 34.71 30.01
N ILE A 8 22.67 33.90 30.13
CA ILE A 8 21.96 33.23 29.05
C ILE A 8 21.12 34.30 28.35
N LEU A 9 21.42 34.54 27.07
CA LEU A 9 20.63 35.40 26.21
C LEU A 9 19.36 34.63 25.76
N ALA A 10 18.24 34.98 26.37
CA ALA A 10 16.92 34.52 25.92
C ALA A 10 16.55 35.31 24.66
N ALA A 11 16.51 34.66 23.53
CA ALA A 11 15.95 35.24 22.33
C ALA A 11 14.42 35.26 22.43
N LEU A 12 13.86 36.45 22.45
CA LEU A 12 12.42 36.69 22.40
C LEU A 12 11.88 36.24 21.06
N TYR A 13 11.11 35.14 21.05
CA TYR A 13 10.25 34.82 19.93
C TYR A 13 8.98 35.65 20.03
N THR A 14 8.80 36.57 19.10
CA THR A 14 7.52 37.26 18.89
C THR A 14 6.52 36.25 18.38
N ILE A 15 5.58 35.83 19.24
CA ILE A 15 4.44 35.01 18.85
C ILE A 15 3.50 35.91 18.06
N LEU A 16 3.48 35.75 16.72
CA LEU A 16 2.36 36.23 15.90
C LEU A 16 1.14 35.39 16.31
N ALA A 17 0.11 36.06 16.81
CA ALA A 17 -1.19 35.46 17.10
C ALA A 17 -1.74 34.88 15.77
N ILE A 18 -1.72 33.57 15.63
CA ILE A 18 -2.44 32.89 14.56
C ILE A 18 -3.91 32.96 14.94
N GLY A 19 -4.68 33.76 14.21
CA GLY A 19 -6.12 33.81 14.34
C GLY A 19 -6.72 32.40 14.13
N ALA A 20 -7.83 32.12 14.79
CA ALA A 20 -8.55 30.86 14.70
C ALA A 20 -8.72 30.44 13.23
N VAL A 21 -8.04 29.35 12.83
CA VAL A 21 -8.17 28.77 11.50
C VAL A 21 -9.53 28.10 11.44
N THR A 22 -10.46 28.72 10.75
CA THR A 22 -11.67 28.04 10.28
C THR A 22 -11.26 26.85 9.41
N PRO A 23 -11.96 25.71 9.47
CA PRO A 23 -11.61 24.56 8.64
C PRO A 23 -11.60 24.97 7.17
N ALA A 24 -10.44 24.89 6.54
CA ALA A 24 -10.26 25.22 5.14
C ALA A 24 -11.10 24.29 4.29
N ARG A 25 -12.10 24.84 3.59
CA ARG A 25 -12.68 24.23 2.40
C ARG A 25 -11.59 24.14 1.33
N ALA A 26 -11.74 23.21 0.39
CA ALA A 26 -10.94 23.14 -0.83
C ALA A 26 -10.60 24.56 -1.30
N GLN A 27 -9.35 24.82 -1.53
CA GLN A 27 -8.72 26.15 -1.70
C GLN A 27 -9.68 27.26 -2.10
N ASP A 28 -10.21 27.99 -1.12
CA ASP A 28 -11.06 29.16 -1.36
C ASP A 28 -10.17 30.22 -2.04
N SER A 29 -10.40 30.46 -3.32
CA SER A 29 -9.66 31.42 -4.13
C SER A 29 -9.73 32.85 -3.56
N ASN A 30 -10.75 33.13 -2.75
CA ASN A 30 -11.01 34.41 -2.10
C ASN A 30 -10.46 34.50 -0.67
N GLY A 31 -10.00 33.36 -0.11
CA GLY A 31 -9.39 33.29 1.21
C GLY A 31 -7.88 33.61 1.20
N PRO A 32 -7.26 33.78 2.39
CA PRO A 32 -5.82 33.91 2.49
C PRO A 32 -5.12 32.62 2.02
N SER A 33 -3.96 32.79 1.33
CA SER A 33 -3.16 31.62 0.95
C SER A 33 -2.75 30.81 2.20
N PRO A 34 -2.95 29.50 2.23
CA PRO A 34 -2.58 28.66 3.37
C PRO A 34 -1.07 28.61 3.64
N ILE A 35 -0.25 28.98 2.67
CA ILE A 35 1.22 28.94 2.73
C ILE A 35 1.86 30.34 2.68
N GLY A 36 1.06 31.38 2.82
CA GLY A 36 1.53 32.75 2.68
C GLY A 36 1.71 33.20 1.24
N LEU A 37 2.17 34.41 1.06
CA LEU A 37 2.41 35.02 -0.24
C LEU A 37 3.90 35.28 -0.42
N LEU A 38 4.38 35.16 -1.65
CA LEU A 38 5.74 35.47 -2.07
C LEU A 38 5.65 36.33 -3.33
N ASP A 39 6.18 37.54 -3.30
CA ASP A 39 6.23 38.37 -4.51
C ASP A 39 7.51 38.08 -5.32
N THR A 40 7.31 37.44 -6.44
CA THR A 40 8.36 37.10 -7.42
C THR A 40 8.17 37.85 -8.77
N SER A 41 7.24 38.79 -8.83
CA SER A 41 6.84 39.47 -10.06
C SER A 41 8.03 40.20 -10.78
N SER A 42 9.05 40.61 -10.03
CA SER A 42 10.27 41.27 -10.52
C SER A 42 11.51 40.37 -10.53
N TYR A 43 11.38 39.08 -10.23
CA TYR A 43 12.55 38.17 -10.20
C TYR A 43 13.12 37.96 -11.62
N PRO A 44 14.45 37.83 -11.73
CA PRO A 44 15.08 37.60 -13.03
C PRO A 44 14.78 36.23 -13.60
N TYR A 45 14.69 36.17 -14.92
CA TYR A 45 14.48 34.95 -15.69
C TYR A 45 15.30 34.97 -17.00
N ASP A 46 15.54 33.78 -17.57
CA ASP A 46 16.23 33.63 -18.85
C ASP A 46 15.25 33.48 -20.03
N TYR A 47 14.08 32.88 -19.78
CA TYR A 47 13.03 32.60 -20.74
C TYR A 47 11.69 33.05 -20.15
N LEU A 48 10.83 33.64 -20.97
CA LEU A 48 9.49 34.08 -20.54
C LEU A 48 8.39 33.19 -21.14
N VAL A 49 7.44 32.80 -20.32
CA VAL A 49 6.15 32.24 -20.74
C VAL A 49 5.06 33.29 -20.51
N ASP A 50 4.37 33.68 -21.55
CA ASP A 50 3.30 34.67 -21.54
C ASP A 50 2.23 34.27 -22.58
N SER A 51 1.08 33.80 -22.12
CA SER A 51 -0.03 33.38 -22.97
C SER A 51 -0.67 34.50 -23.78
N SER A 52 -0.46 35.76 -23.39
CA SER A 52 -1.00 36.94 -24.06
C SER A 52 -0.22 37.35 -25.31
N LEU A 53 0.97 36.80 -25.55
CA LEU A 53 1.73 37.07 -26.76
C LEU A 53 0.95 36.64 -28.01
N PRO A 54 1.05 37.39 -29.11
CA PRO A 54 0.41 37.03 -30.37
C PRO A 54 1.02 35.77 -30.98
N GLN A 55 2.31 35.54 -30.79
CA GLN A 55 3.09 34.38 -31.23
C GLN A 55 4.34 34.21 -30.38
N ASP A 56 5.00 33.06 -30.48
CA ASP A 56 6.32 32.85 -29.87
C ASP A 56 7.36 33.77 -30.54
N ASP A 57 8.25 34.33 -29.71
CA ASP A 57 9.41 35.14 -30.13
C ASP A 57 10.72 34.54 -29.59
N PRO A 58 11.26 33.52 -30.26
CA PRO A 58 12.47 32.85 -29.82
C PRO A 58 13.69 33.76 -29.77
N GLY A 59 13.73 34.84 -30.59
CA GLY A 59 14.82 35.82 -30.61
C GLY A 59 14.92 36.59 -29.29
N ASN A 60 13.81 36.90 -28.68
CA ASN A 60 13.70 37.53 -27.36
C ASN A 60 13.43 36.53 -26.23
N ARG A 61 13.48 35.22 -26.51
CA ARG A 61 13.22 34.14 -25.57
C ARG A 61 11.84 34.24 -24.88
N GLN A 62 10.82 34.65 -25.64
CA GLN A 62 9.45 34.80 -25.17
C GLN A 62 8.54 33.80 -25.88
N PHE A 63 7.73 33.10 -25.12
CA PHE A 63 6.93 31.96 -25.59
C PHE A 63 5.52 32.00 -25.01
N ARG A 64 4.55 31.51 -25.78
CA ARG A 64 3.16 31.42 -25.32
C ARG A 64 2.90 30.24 -24.38
N THR A 65 3.71 29.21 -24.48
CA THR A 65 3.51 27.96 -23.73
C THR A 65 4.77 27.54 -23.00
N LEU A 66 4.59 26.80 -21.90
CA LEU A 66 5.71 26.22 -21.17
C LEU A 66 6.47 25.21 -22.02
N GLN A 67 5.77 24.46 -22.87
CA GLN A 67 6.37 23.43 -23.72
C GLN A 67 7.39 24.02 -24.71
N THR A 68 7.01 25.12 -25.39
CA THR A 68 7.89 25.78 -26.35
C THR A 68 9.05 26.49 -25.65
N ALA A 69 8.82 27.16 -24.51
CA ALA A 69 9.85 27.73 -23.68
C ALA A 69 10.86 26.68 -23.18
N TYR A 70 10.36 25.57 -22.66
CA TYR A 70 11.20 24.46 -22.18
C TYR A 70 12.00 23.82 -23.33
N ALA A 71 11.38 23.63 -24.49
CA ALA A 71 12.10 23.10 -25.66
C ALA A 71 13.30 23.99 -26.04
N ALA A 72 13.13 25.32 -26.02
CA ALA A 72 14.15 26.30 -26.35
C ALA A 72 15.21 26.46 -25.23
N ALA A 73 14.85 26.29 -23.98
CA ALA A 73 15.72 26.49 -22.83
C ALA A 73 16.81 25.40 -22.75
N PRO A 74 18.10 25.72 -22.58
CA PRO A 74 19.15 24.72 -22.35
C PRO A 74 19.07 24.15 -20.93
N ALA A 75 19.74 23.03 -20.68
CA ALA A 75 20.02 22.59 -19.32
C ALA A 75 20.89 23.64 -18.59
N GLY A 76 20.62 23.84 -17.30
CA GLY A 76 21.48 24.63 -16.43
C GLY A 76 22.59 23.81 -15.78
N THR A 77 23.29 24.45 -14.86
CA THR A 77 24.26 23.83 -13.94
C THR A 77 23.93 24.22 -12.50
N GLU A 78 24.56 23.59 -11.53
CA GLU A 78 24.35 23.94 -10.12
C GLU A 78 24.66 25.42 -9.82
N SER A 79 25.72 25.97 -10.42
CA SER A 79 26.11 27.34 -10.23
C SER A 79 25.39 28.35 -11.15
N LYS A 80 24.75 27.87 -12.23
CA LYS A 80 24.01 28.70 -13.18
C LYS A 80 22.77 27.95 -13.68
N ARG A 81 21.69 28.16 -13.01
CA ARG A 81 20.39 27.56 -13.36
C ARG A 81 19.80 28.25 -14.59
N THR A 82 18.99 27.50 -15.34
CA THR A 82 18.15 28.09 -16.40
C THR A 82 16.78 28.39 -15.82
N VAL A 83 16.36 29.63 -15.81
CA VAL A 83 15.12 30.11 -15.21
C VAL A 83 14.08 30.41 -16.29
N ILE A 84 12.94 29.74 -16.21
CA ILE A 84 11.77 30.00 -17.04
C ILE A 84 10.73 30.73 -16.17
N GLY A 85 10.60 32.06 -16.40
CA GLY A 85 9.60 32.89 -15.76
C GLY A 85 8.24 32.72 -16.43
N ILE A 86 7.19 32.59 -15.66
CA ILE A 86 5.83 32.29 -16.14
C ILE A 86 4.88 33.37 -15.61
N LYS A 87 4.24 34.13 -16.52
CA LYS A 87 3.25 35.15 -16.14
C LYS A 87 1.96 34.56 -15.64
N PRO A 88 1.17 35.34 -14.88
CA PRO A 88 -0.15 34.90 -14.39
C PRO A 88 -1.09 34.47 -15.52
N ASP A 89 -1.49 33.19 -15.48
CA ASP A 89 -2.50 32.56 -16.30
C ASP A 89 -2.72 31.09 -15.90
N VAL A 90 -3.74 30.43 -16.51
CA VAL A 90 -3.94 29.00 -16.52
C VAL A 90 -3.35 28.41 -17.80
N TYR A 91 -2.27 27.64 -17.67
CA TYR A 91 -1.57 26.99 -18.78
C TYR A 91 -1.94 25.51 -18.85
N HIS A 92 -2.70 25.13 -19.86
CA HIS A 92 -2.98 23.75 -20.17
C HIS A 92 -1.74 23.09 -20.80
N ILE A 93 -1.22 22.05 -20.14
CA ILE A 93 0.03 21.41 -20.57
C ILE A 93 -0.19 20.59 -21.85
N THR A 94 -1.30 19.85 -21.96
CA THR A 94 -1.57 19.06 -23.16
C THR A 94 -2.87 19.44 -23.87
N GLY A 95 -3.84 19.91 -23.12
CA GLY A 95 -5.19 20.18 -23.63
C GLY A 95 -5.96 18.93 -24.07
N THR A 96 -5.39 17.75 -23.93
CA THR A 96 -6.00 16.46 -24.28
C THR A 96 -5.73 15.40 -23.18
N THR A 97 -6.58 14.38 -23.11
CA THR A 97 -6.43 13.28 -22.15
C THR A 97 -5.38 12.26 -22.56
N THR A 98 -5.12 12.12 -23.86
CA THR A 98 -4.26 11.05 -24.42
C THR A 98 -2.82 11.47 -24.69
N THR A 99 -2.58 12.76 -24.94
CA THR A 99 -1.21 13.28 -25.15
C THR A 99 -0.46 13.21 -23.82
N PRO A 100 0.77 12.67 -23.77
CA PRO A 100 1.56 12.66 -22.56
C PRO A 100 1.77 14.07 -21.98
N GLY A 101 1.77 14.20 -20.64
CA GLY A 101 2.13 15.44 -19.95
C GLY A 101 3.59 15.85 -20.24
N LEU A 102 3.98 17.02 -19.77
CA LEU A 102 5.33 17.52 -20.02
C LEU A 102 6.38 16.73 -19.23
N THR A 103 7.35 16.18 -19.93
CA THR A 103 8.50 15.50 -19.32
C THR A 103 9.72 16.44 -19.29
N ILE A 104 10.20 16.72 -18.09
CA ILE A 104 11.40 17.52 -17.82
C ILE A 104 12.58 16.57 -17.66
N THR A 105 13.57 16.65 -18.56
CA THR A 105 14.79 15.84 -18.55
C THR A 105 16.07 16.68 -18.47
N LYS A 106 15.97 17.99 -18.63
CA LYS A 106 17.10 18.92 -18.54
C LYS A 106 17.35 19.26 -17.07
N ASN A 107 18.60 19.06 -16.63
CA ASN A 107 19.00 19.37 -15.26
C ASN A 107 19.00 20.88 -14.99
N TYR A 108 18.83 21.24 -13.71
CA TYR A 108 18.94 22.60 -13.18
C TYR A 108 18.01 23.62 -13.88
N ILE A 109 16.80 23.19 -14.23
CA ILE A 109 15.71 24.05 -14.67
C ILE A 109 14.98 24.60 -13.44
N THR A 110 14.65 25.88 -13.47
CA THR A 110 13.73 26.53 -12.52
C THR A 110 12.48 26.99 -13.25
N LEU A 111 11.32 26.56 -12.76
CA LEU A 111 10.02 27.14 -13.15
C LEU A 111 9.64 28.19 -12.09
N LEU A 112 9.48 29.44 -12.52
CA LEU A 112 9.27 30.59 -11.65
C LEU A 112 7.97 31.29 -12.03
N GLY A 113 6.96 31.26 -11.17
CA GLY A 113 5.76 32.09 -11.32
C GLY A 113 6.11 33.56 -11.08
N LEU A 114 5.86 34.43 -12.06
CA LEU A 114 6.08 35.88 -11.97
C LEU A 114 4.84 36.55 -11.39
N THR A 115 4.61 36.37 -10.12
CA THR A 115 3.39 36.79 -9.42
C THR A 115 3.67 37.07 -7.94
N ASN A 116 2.75 37.71 -7.26
CA ASN A 116 2.74 37.84 -5.81
C ASN A 116 1.88 36.76 -5.11
N ASP A 117 1.25 35.86 -5.87
CA ASP A 117 0.40 34.79 -5.36
C ASP A 117 0.50 33.55 -6.26
N HIS A 118 0.97 32.44 -5.73
CA HIS A 118 1.14 31.18 -6.46
C HIS A 118 -0.13 30.71 -7.17
N ARG A 119 -1.30 31.13 -6.70
CA ARG A 119 -2.60 30.78 -7.30
C ARG A 119 -2.85 31.44 -8.65
N ASN A 120 -2.10 32.45 -9.01
CA ASN A 120 -2.25 33.17 -10.28
C ASN A 120 -1.47 32.54 -11.44
N VAL A 121 -0.49 31.65 -11.18
CA VAL A 121 0.23 30.92 -12.21
C VAL A 121 -0.07 29.43 -12.07
N VAL A 122 -0.86 28.87 -12.99
CA VAL A 122 -1.39 27.52 -12.86
C VAL A 122 -0.95 26.66 -14.06
N LEU A 123 -0.22 25.59 -13.80
CA LEU A 123 0.09 24.55 -14.77
C LEU A 123 -0.94 23.43 -14.59
N ALA A 124 -1.84 23.24 -15.56
CA ALA A 124 -3.02 22.41 -15.37
C ALA A 124 -3.27 21.43 -16.52
N ASP A 125 -3.83 20.28 -16.17
CA ASP A 125 -4.49 19.37 -17.11
C ASP A 125 -5.64 18.62 -16.42
N ASN A 126 -6.58 18.13 -17.25
CA ASN A 126 -7.66 17.24 -16.83
C ASN A 126 -7.36 15.81 -17.31
N ARG A 127 -6.55 15.10 -16.56
CA ARG A 127 -6.02 13.82 -17.00
C ARG A 127 -6.13 12.78 -15.89
N GLY A 128 -6.76 11.67 -16.19
CA GLY A 128 -6.88 10.57 -15.26
C GLY A 128 -6.58 9.22 -15.92
N ASN A 129 -6.15 8.26 -15.12
CA ASN A 129 -5.87 6.91 -15.60
C ASN A 129 -7.07 6.29 -16.33
N GLN A 130 -8.27 6.54 -15.83
CA GLN A 130 -9.52 6.03 -16.39
C GLN A 130 -9.94 6.68 -17.70
N GLN A 131 -9.45 7.86 -17.99
CA GLN A 131 -9.65 8.53 -19.26
C GLN A 131 -8.62 8.09 -20.31
N GLY A 132 -7.88 7.02 -20.03
CA GLY A 132 -6.84 6.51 -20.90
C GLY A 132 -5.57 7.33 -20.92
N ALA A 133 -5.38 8.20 -19.93
CA ALA A 133 -4.13 8.93 -19.81
C ALA A 133 -2.98 7.99 -19.43
N SER A 134 -1.84 8.12 -20.10
CA SER A 134 -0.65 7.35 -19.77
C SER A 134 -0.10 7.72 -18.40
N ASN A 135 0.53 6.76 -17.71
CA ASN A 135 1.20 6.96 -16.42
C ASN A 135 0.33 7.67 -15.39
N ASN A 136 -0.90 7.21 -15.17
CA ASN A 136 -1.83 7.78 -14.20
C ASN A 136 -2.10 9.28 -14.41
N GLY A 137 -2.05 9.74 -15.63
CA GLY A 137 -2.49 11.09 -16.02
C GLY A 137 -1.61 12.23 -15.52
N TYR A 138 -0.32 12.04 -15.34
CA TYR A 138 0.55 13.11 -14.85
C TYR A 138 0.49 14.39 -15.71
N VAL A 139 0.59 15.55 -15.04
CA VAL A 139 0.73 16.87 -15.68
C VAL A 139 2.20 17.12 -15.97
N LEU A 140 3.07 16.96 -14.97
CA LEU A 140 4.53 17.02 -15.11
C LEU A 140 5.19 15.71 -14.67
N ILE A 141 6.11 15.20 -15.48
CA ILE A 141 7.11 14.22 -15.07
C ILE A 141 8.49 14.89 -15.07
N VAL A 142 9.22 14.77 -13.96
CA VAL A 142 10.57 15.29 -13.82
C VAL A 142 11.55 14.15 -13.65
N ASN A 143 12.38 13.91 -14.66
CA ASN A 143 13.47 12.94 -14.67
C ASN A 143 14.82 13.68 -14.79
N ALA A 144 15.07 14.60 -13.88
CA ALA A 144 16.23 15.49 -13.92
C ALA A 144 16.70 15.83 -12.51
N SER A 145 17.95 16.20 -12.34
CA SER A 145 18.48 16.70 -11.07
C SER A 145 18.50 18.22 -11.01
N GLY A 146 18.44 18.77 -9.79
CA GLY A 146 18.47 20.21 -9.57
C GLY A 146 17.21 20.95 -10.02
N PHE A 147 16.09 20.28 -10.21
CA PHE A 147 14.83 20.91 -10.61
C PHE A 147 14.27 21.79 -9.47
N THR A 148 13.80 22.98 -9.82
CA THR A 148 13.22 23.92 -8.86
C THR A 148 11.90 24.47 -9.37
N VAL A 149 10.94 24.61 -8.48
CA VAL A 149 9.65 25.27 -8.72
C VAL A 149 9.43 26.33 -7.65
N VAL A 150 9.10 27.54 -8.07
CA VAL A 150 8.88 28.67 -7.16
C VAL A 150 7.58 29.38 -7.53
N ASN A 151 6.73 29.59 -6.54
CA ASN A 151 5.57 30.48 -6.55
C ASN A 151 4.58 30.23 -7.70
N LEU A 152 4.11 28.98 -7.83
CA LEU A 152 3.08 28.58 -8.78
C LEU A 152 2.29 27.36 -8.32
N THR A 153 1.22 27.04 -9.02
CA THR A 153 0.35 25.88 -8.79
C THR A 153 0.51 24.84 -9.89
N ILE A 154 0.67 23.57 -9.53
CA ILE A 154 0.60 22.42 -10.43
C ILE A 154 -0.66 21.64 -10.10
N LEU A 155 -1.55 21.50 -11.05
CA LEU A 155 -2.92 21.03 -10.83
C LEU A 155 -3.31 19.94 -11.84
N ASN A 156 -3.71 18.78 -11.33
CA ASN A 156 -4.53 17.87 -12.13
C ASN A 156 -6.00 18.01 -11.71
N TYR A 157 -6.78 18.74 -12.51
CA TYR A 157 -8.19 19.03 -12.17
C TYR A 157 -9.17 17.93 -12.60
N CYS A 158 -8.68 16.71 -12.83
CA CYS A 158 -9.56 15.57 -13.09
C CYS A 158 -10.56 15.33 -11.95
N ASN A 159 -10.11 15.49 -10.70
CA ASN A 159 -10.86 15.21 -9.48
C ASN A 159 -11.00 16.42 -8.53
N VAL A 160 -10.64 17.61 -8.97
CA VAL A 160 -10.60 18.82 -8.12
C VAL A 160 -11.11 20.02 -8.89
N ASN A 161 -12.06 20.74 -8.31
CA ASN A 161 -12.47 22.05 -8.81
C ASN A 161 -11.38 23.09 -8.47
N TYR A 162 -11.15 24.02 -9.37
CA TYR A 162 -10.21 25.11 -9.14
C TYR A 162 -10.83 26.45 -9.56
N GLU A 163 -10.86 27.39 -8.64
CA GLU A 163 -11.29 28.76 -8.89
C GLU A 163 -10.05 29.62 -9.15
N TYR A 164 -9.95 30.15 -10.38
CA TYR A 164 -8.81 31.00 -10.76
C TYR A 164 -9.01 32.44 -10.26
N PRO A 165 -8.17 32.92 -9.35
CA PRO A 165 -8.39 34.24 -8.72
C PRO A 165 -8.36 35.43 -9.70
N GLY A 166 -7.58 35.31 -10.78
CA GLY A 166 -7.40 36.40 -11.73
C GLY A 166 -8.56 36.60 -12.71
N ASP A 167 -9.33 35.55 -13.01
CA ASP A 167 -10.46 35.60 -13.95
C ASP A 167 -11.38 34.40 -13.76
N PRO A 168 -12.59 34.55 -13.23
CA PRO A 168 -13.54 33.44 -13.02
C PRO A 168 -13.92 32.67 -14.30
N ARG A 169 -13.74 33.24 -15.50
CA ARG A 169 -13.97 32.56 -16.77
C ARG A 169 -12.92 31.45 -17.03
N LYS A 170 -11.82 31.46 -16.29
CA LYS A 170 -10.75 30.45 -16.34
C LYS A 170 -10.85 29.42 -15.20
N ASN A 171 -11.95 29.41 -14.46
CA ASN A 171 -12.22 28.39 -13.48
C ASN A 171 -12.22 27.02 -14.13
N LEU A 172 -11.70 26.02 -13.42
CA LEU A 172 -11.60 24.65 -13.90
C LEU A 172 -12.54 23.75 -13.08
N ALA A 173 -13.42 23.04 -13.78
CA ALA A 173 -14.34 22.10 -13.15
C ALA A 173 -13.79 20.68 -13.19
N GLU A 174 -13.89 19.99 -12.06
CA GLU A 174 -13.59 18.57 -11.99
C GLU A 174 -14.53 17.73 -12.86
N ARG A 175 -14.10 16.54 -13.20
CA ARG A 175 -14.99 15.54 -13.81
C ARG A 175 -15.86 14.92 -12.72
N SER A 176 -17.16 15.10 -12.85
CA SER A 176 -18.14 14.68 -11.82
C SER A 176 -18.33 13.16 -11.71
N ASP A 177 -17.79 12.39 -12.63
CA ASP A 177 -18.08 10.98 -12.82
C ASP A 177 -17.01 10.03 -12.25
N VAL A 178 -15.87 10.53 -11.74
CA VAL A 178 -14.71 9.65 -11.51
C VAL A 178 -13.82 10.09 -10.36
N VAL A 179 -13.50 9.15 -9.46
CA VAL A 179 -12.28 9.19 -8.65
C VAL A 179 -11.26 8.24 -9.30
N THR A 180 -10.15 8.78 -9.77
CA THR A 180 -9.11 8.04 -10.50
C THR A 180 -7.74 8.59 -10.14
N GLN A 181 -6.70 7.78 -10.36
CA GLN A 181 -5.32 8.28 -10.29
C GLN A 181 -5.17 9.43 -11.27
N ALA A 182 -4.74 10.57 -10.77
CA ALA A 182 -4.62 11.81 -11.53
C ALA A 182 -3.45 12.64 -10.98
N ILE A 183 -2.24 12.31 -11.42
CA ILE A 183 -1.00 12.85 -10.85
C ILE A 183 -0.77 14.27 -11.35
N ALA A 184 -0.57 15.23 -10.44
CA ALA A 184 -0.08 16.56 -10.77
C ALA A 184 1.43 16.53 -11.06
N LEU A 185 2.21 15.85 -10.21
CA LEU A 185 3.67 15.82 -10.31
C LEU A 185 4.24 14.43 -10.01
N GLN A 186 4.99 13.88 -10.95
CA GLN A 186 5.93 12.79 -10.70
C GLN A 186 7.36 13.32 -10.78
N ALA A 187 8.20 13.02 -9.78
CA ALA A 187 9.56 13.56 -9.73
C ALA A 187 10.59 12.49 -9.34
N SER A 188 11.65 12.38 -10.13
CA SER A 188 12.84 11.57 -9.87
C SER A 188 14.10 12.40 -10.13
N GLY A 189 15.26 11.94 -9.65
CA GLY A 189 16.52 12.67 -9.70
C GLY A 189 16.94 13.12 -8.30
N ASP A 190 17.78 14.12 -8.22
CA ASP A 190 18.38 14.62 -6.97
C ASP A 190 18.30 16.15 -6.87
N LYS A 191 18.32 16.69 -5.64
CA LYS A 191 18.39 18.14 -5.34
C LYS A 191 17.18 18.94 -5.88
N HIS A 192 15.98 18.47 -5.64
CA HIS A 192 14.75 19.19 -6.00
C HIS A 192 14.36 20.22 -4.95
N ILE A 193 13.86 21.38 -5.38
CA ILE A 193 13.36 22.46 -4.51
C ILE A 193 11.95 22.86 -4.97
N TYR A 194 11.04 22.97 -4.01
CA TYR A 194 9.69 23.49 -4.20
C TYR A 194 9.45 24.55 -3.12
N ASP A 195 9.23 25.80 -3.52
CA ASP A 195 9.06 26.93 -2.60
C ASP A 195 7.82 27.76 -2.98
N HIS A 196 6.85 27.90 -2.06
CA HIS A 196 5.55 28.55 -2.29
C HIS A 196 4.79 27.91 -3.46
N VAL A 197 4.66 26.60 -3.47
CA VAL A 197 4.00 25.82 -4.54
C VAL A 197 2.74 25.16 -4.00
N ALA A 198 1.66 25.18 -4.80
CA ALA A 198 0.49 24.33 -4.57
C ALA A 198 0.54 23.12 -5.51
N LEU A 199 0.35 21.92 -4.93
CA LEU A 199 0.27 20.64 -5.63
C LEU A 199 -1.15 20.09 -5.43
N LEU A 200 -1.97 20.16 -6.47
CA LEU A 200 -3.40 19.92 -6.36
C LEU A 200 -3.84 18.71 -7.18
N GLY A 201 -4.55 17.84 -6.54
CA GLY A 201 -5.16 16.63 -7.06
C GLY A 201 -5.94 15.94 -5.96
N LYS A 202 -6.38 14.71 -6.17
CA LYS A 202 -7.14 13.98 -5.16
C LYS A 202 -6.54 12.60 -4.90
N LEU A 203 -6.53 11.73 -5.88
CA LEU A 203 -5.91 10.40 -5.79
C LEU A 203 -4.57 10.43 -6.51
N ASP A 204 -3.49 10.02 -5.81
CA ASP A 204 -2.12 10.00 -6.35
C ASP A 204 -1.60 11.39 -6.77
N THR A 205 -1.89 12.46 -6.02
CA THR A 205 -1.52 13.84 -6.44
C THR A 205 -0.06 13.97 -6.80
N THR A 206 0.87 13.38 -6.03
CA THR A 206 2.29 13.36 -6.37
C THR A 206 2.93 12.00 -6.21
N PHE A 207 3.94 11.72 -7.03
CA PHE A 207 4.87 10.60 -6.89
C PHE A 207 6.30 11.13 -6.74
N ILE A 208 6.73 11.36 -5.50
CA ILE A 208 8.08 11.83 -5.21
C ILE A 208 9.01 10.62 -5.01
N GLN A 209 9.91 10.43 -5.96
CA GLN A 209 10.90 9.34 -5.99
C GLN A 209 12.33 9.87 -6.04
N THR A 210 12.54 11.11 -5.62
CA THR A 210 13.83 11.80 -5.64
C THR A 210 14.80 11.21 -4.63
N THR A 211 16.10 11.37 -4.89
CA THR A 211 17.13 11.07 -3.89
C THR A 211 17.05 12.07 -2.74
N ARG A 212 17.04 13.38 -3.04
CA ARG A 212 16.83 14.46 -2.07
C ARG A 212 15.87 15.49 -2.64
N ALA A 213 14.92 15.94 -1.80
CA ALA A 213 14.02 17.04 -2.13
C ALA A 213 13.76 17.93 -0.90
N TYR A 214 13.58 19.22 -1.13
CA TYR A 214 13.23 20.22 -0.14
C TYR A 214 11.95 20.94 -0.56
N PHE A 215 10.94 20.84 0.27
CA PHE A 215 9.64 21.48 0.13
C PHE A 215 9.51 22.53 1.22
N LYS A 216 9.32 23.80 0.84
CA LYS A 216 9.19 24.91 1.76
C LYS A 216 7.93 25.70 1.43
N ASN A 217 7.08 25.94 2.44
CA ASN A 217 5.80 26.62 2.22
C ASN A 217 5.01 26.00 1.05
N VAL A 218 4.86 24.69 1.02
CA VAL A 218 4.12 23.96 -0.01
C VAL A 218 2.75 23.58 0.51
N PHE A 219 1.71 23.83 -0.26
CA PHE A 219 0.38 23.29 -0.05
C PHE A 219 0.20 22.05 -0.91
N ILE A 220 -0.17 20.95 -0.33
CA ILE A 220 -0.53 19.73 -1.06
C ILE A 220 -1.88 19.22 -0.63
N GLU A 221 -2.70 18.82 -1.60
CA GLU A 221 -4.02 18.23 -1.39
C GLU A 221 -4.10 16.84 -2.00
N GLY A 222 -4.72 15.91 -1.27
CA GLY A 222 -4.97 14.57 -1.79
C GLY A 222 -5.64 13.64 -0.79
N THR A 223 -6.07 12.45 -1.25
CA THR A 223 -6.80 11.48 -0.41
C THR A 223 -6.07 10.17 -0.20
N ASP A 224 -5.38 9.66 -1.20
CA ASP A 224 -4.69 8.38 -1.14
C ASP A 224 -3.40 8.44 -1.95
N ASP A 225 -2.34 7.82 -1.44
CA ASP A 225 -0.99 7.75 -2.02
C ASP A 225 -0.43 9.06 -2.62
N PHE A 226 -0.85 10.21 -2.09
CA PHE A 226 -0.71 11.50 -2.75
C PHE A 226 0.59 12.27 -2.45
N ILE A 227 1.47 11.77 -1.57
CA ILE A 227 2.76 12.42 -1.26
C ILE A 227 3.93 11.65 -1.90
N GLY A 228 3.95 10.32 -1.78
CA GLY A 228 5.10 9.53 -2.16
C GLY A 228 6.20 9.56 -1.09
N GLY A 229 7.46 9.63 -1.48
CA GLY A 229 8.52 9.61 -0.48
C GLY A 229 9.92 9.91 -1.02
N GLY A 230 10.45 9.11 -1.87
CA GLY A 230 11.85 9.20 -2.29
C GLY A 230 12.84 8.63 -1.25
N THR A 231 14.11 8.98 -1.36
CA THR A 231 15.12 8.53 -0.39
C THR A 231 15.11 9.41 0.84
N ILE A 232 15.06 10.73 0.66
CA ILE A 232 14.81 11.71 1.71
C ILE A 232 14.15 12.96 1.12
N SER A 233 13.02 13.36 1.69
CA SER A 233 12.34 14.61 1.40
C SER A 233 12.04 15.35 2.70
N VAL A 234 12.35 16.65 2.74
CA VAL A 234 12.10 17.51 3.89
C VAL A 234 10.99 18.50 3.52
N TRP A 235 9.90 18.46 4.29
CA TRP A 235 8.73 19.32 4.15
C TRP A 235 8.71 20.30 5.31
N ASP A 236 9.06 21.55 5.05
CA ASP A 236 9.28 22.57 6.07
C ASP A 236 8.25 23.70 5.94
N HIS A 237 7.47 23.96 7.00
CA HIS A 237 6.38 24.95 7.02
C HIS A 237 5.33 24.71 5.92
N CYS A 238 5.07 23.46 5.60
CA CYS A 238 4.08 23.06 4.58
C CYS A 238 2.68 22.91 5.16
N VAL A 239 1.69 22.80 4.27
CA VAL A 239 0.31 22.44 4.61
C VAL A 239 -0.08 21.19 3.80
N VAL A 240 -0.45 20.13 4.50
CA VAL A 240 -0.93 18.88 3.92
C VAL A 240 -2.42 18.78 4.17
N HIS A 241 -3.22 18.84 3.13
CA HIS A 241 -4.68 18.84 3.21
C HIS A 241 -5.28 17.53 2.71
N PHE A 242 -6.12 16.92 3.55
CA PHE A 242 -6.94 15.76 3.22
C PHE A 242 -8.37 16.23 3.01
N PRO A 243 -8.86 16.38 1.76
CA PRO A 243 -10.18 16.97 1.49
C PRO A 243 -11.35 16.06 1.90
N THR A 244 -11.09 14.78 2.10
CA THR A 244 -12.09 13.80 2.55
C THR A 244 -11.53 12.95 3.67
N GLY A 245 -12.35 12.61 4.65
CA GLY A 245 -11.98 12.10 5.97
C GLY A 245 -11.39 10.70 6.07
N SER A 246 -10.79 10.12 5.07
CA SER A 246 -10.15 8.79 5.15
C SER A 246 -8.97 8.64 4.19
N GLY A 247 -8.10 9.64 4.14
CA GLY A 247 -6.90 9.57 3.30
C GLY A 247 -5.82 8.70 3.91
N VAL A 248 -5.20 7.87 3.09
CA VAL A 248 -3.97 7.13 3.40
C VAL A 248 -2.89 7.63 2.46
N THR A 249 -1.73 7.99 2.97
CA THR A 249 -0.63 8.42 2.10
C THR A 249 0.67 7.70 2.44
N THR A 250 1.47 7.43 1.42
CA THR A 250 2.81 6.89 1.58
C THR A 250 3.78 8.04 1.86
N VAL A 251 4.49 7.96 2.98
CA VAL A 251 5.44 9.00 3.43
C VAL A 251 6.85 8.45 3.66
N SER A 252 7.23 7.39 2.97
CA SER A 252 8.54 6.76 3.14
C SER A 252 9.69 7.72 2.79
N GLY A 253 10.60 7.94 3.74
CA GLY A 253 11.73 8.87 3.58
C GLY A 253 11.35 10.35 3.73
N THR A 254 10.16 10.65 4.24
CA THR A 254 9.66 12.02 4.38
C THR A 254 9.83 12.52 5.83
N VAL A 255 10.38 13.71 5.97
CA VAL A 255 10.49 14.42 7.24
C VAL A 255 9.66 15.70 7.16
N PHE A 256 8.62 15.80 7.97
CA PHE A 256 7.79 16.98 8.11
C PHE A 256 8.29 17.81 9.30
N LEU A 257 8.67 19.04 9.02
CA LEU A 257 9.13 20.02 10.01
C LEU A 257 8.11 21.16 10.05
N ASN A 258 7.59 21.50 11.22
CA ASN A 258 6.69 22.64 11.41
C ASN A 258 5.51 22.65 10.41
N THR A 259 5.07 21.49 9.97
CA THR A 259 4.05 21.32 8.92
C THR A 259 2.67 21.17 9.53
N THR A 260 1.67 21.78 8.91
CA THR A 260 0.28 21.71 9.34
C THR A 260 -0.48 20.67 8.51
N PHE A 261 -1.16 19.76 9.18
CA PHE A 261 -2.06 18.79 8.56
C PHE A 261 -3.49 19.21 8.82
N THR A 262 -4.30 19.25 7.77
CA THR A 262 -5.71 19.66 7.85
C THR A 262 -6.63 18.61 7.25
N GLU A 263 -7.82 18.46 7.86
CA GLU A 263 -8.82 17.47 7.48
C GLU A 263 -10.20 17.93 7.94
N PRO A 264 -11.24 17.92 7.06
CA PRO A 264 -12.55 18.47 7.42
C PRO A 264 -13.35 17.61 8.40
N ALA A 265 -13.28 16.29 8.32
CA ALA A 265 -13.92 15.36 9.26
C ALA A 265 -13.56 13.92 8.97
N GLY A 266 -12.96 13.19 9.90
CA GLY A 266 -12.70 11.76 9.77
C GLY A 266 -11.35 11.32 10.32
N THR A 267 -10.82 10.21 9.84
CA THR A 267 -9.54 9.65 10.24
C THR A 267 -8.48 9.90 9.19
N MET A 268 -7.48 10.68 9.55
CA MET A 268 -6.26 10.81 8.75
C MET A 268 -5.35 9.61 9.03
N GLN A 269 -5.06 8.82 8.02
CA GLN A 269 -4.13 7.72 8.13
C GLN A 269 -2.83 8.06 7.38
N ILE A 270 -1.78 8.31 8.14
CA ILE A 270 -0.45 8.50 7.58
C ILE A 270 0.14 7.11 7.35
N TYR A 271 0.30 6.74 6.11
CA TYR A 271 0.70 5.41 5.76
C TYR A 271 2.17 5.11 6.03
N LYS A 272 2.40 3.84 6.36
CA LYS A 272 3.61 3.06 6.44
C LYS A 272 4.80 3.59 5.64
N SER A 273 5.88 3.72 6.32
CA SER A 273 7.18 3.77 5.67
C SER A 273 7.59 2.35 5.22
N SER A 274 7.71 2.15 3.95
CA SER A 274 8.12 0.86 3.37
C SER A 274 9.65 0.65 3.39
N GLY A 275 10.31 1.01 4.49
CA GLY A 275 11.73 0.75 4.68
C GLY A 275 12.62 1.99 4.84
N ARG A 276 12.05 3.20 4.83
CA ARG A 276 12.73 4.46 5.14
C ARG A 276 11.96 5.21 6.20
N PRO A 277 12.62 5.91 7.15
CA PRO A 277 11.92 6.60 8.23
C PRO A 277 11.02 7.70 7.69
N ALA A 278 9.88 7.87 8.36
CA ALA A 278 9.05 9.06 8.26
C ALA A 278 9.04 9.76 9.63
N ALA A 279 9.07 11.08 9.65
CA ALA A 279 9.08 11.85 10.89
C ALA A 279 8.10 13.03 10.84
N LEU A 280 7.39 13.24 11.94
CA LEU A 280 6.53 14.39 12.20
C LEU A 280 7.14 15.17 13.37
N ILE A 281 7.68 16.37 13.11
CA ILE A 281 8.44 17.15 14.09
C ILE A 281 7.84 18.55 14.21
N ASN A 282 7.36 18.91 15.39
CA ASN A 282 6.69 20.17 15.67
C ASN A 282 5.51 20.46 14.72
N CYS A 283 4.83 19.41 14.25
CA CYS A 283 3.70 19.55 13.34
C CYS A 283 2.41 19.91 14.09
N VAL A 284 1.50 20.57 13.37
CA VAL A 284 0.13 20.74 13.78
C VAL A 284 -0.73 19.67 13.13
N LEU A 285 -1.39 18.84 13.92
CA LEU A 285 -2.24 17.76 13.46
C LEU A 285 -3.72 18.15 13.61
N PRO A 286 -4.66 17.51 12.86
CA PRO A 286 -6.08 17.71 13.09
C PRO A 286 -6.47 17.45 14.55
N VAL A 287 -7.56 18.07 15.03
CA VAL A 287 -8.03 17.89 16.41
C VAL A 287 -8.21 16.41 16.72
N ASN A 288 -7.44 15.93 17.70
CA ASN A 288 -7.33 14.51 18.00
C ASN A 288 -8.65 13.97 18.59
N ARG A 289 -9.44 13.32 17.79
CA ARG A 289 -10.40 12.32 18.27
C ARG A 289 -9.62 11.01 18.37
N ALA A 290 -9.75 10.29 19.48
CA ALA A 290 -9.01 9.04 19.72
C ALA A 290 -9.00 8.14 18.47
N GLY A 291 -7.82 7.93 17.90
CA GLY A 291 -7.62 7.16 16.67
C GLY A 291 -7.76 7.92 15.35
N SER A 292 -7.99 9.25 15.34
CA SER A 292 -8.19 10.03 14.10
C SER A 292 -6.91 10.29 13.31
N VAL A 293 -5.75 10.31 13.98
CA VAL A 293 -4.44 10.36 13.30
C VAL A 293 -3.67 9.10 13.63
N ALA A 294 -3.32 8.30 12.65
CA ALA A 294 -2.70 7.02 12.88
C ALA A 294 -1.62 6.68 11.84
N TRP A 295 -0.56 6.03 12.32
CA TRP A 295 0.34 5.29 11.46
C TRP A 295 -0.32 3.98 11.03
N VAL A 296 -0.56 3.80 9.74
CA VAL A 296 -1.13 2.58 9.22
C VAL A 296 -0.03 1.58 8.90
N ARG A 297 -0.17 0.40 9.46
CA ARG A 297 0.68 -0.72 9.15
C ARG A 297 0.15 -1.49 7.95
N GLY A 298 0.94 -1.63 6.90
CA GLY A 298 0.70 -2.66 5.90
C GLY A 298 0.91 -4.06 6.48
N ASN A 299 0.50 -5.10 5.76
CA ASN A 299 0.64 -6.52 6.14
C ASN A 299 2.10 -7.02 6.26
N ALA A 300 3.07 -6.13 6.38
CA ALA A 300 4.46 -6.52 6.54
C ALA A 300 4.66 -7.23 7.89
N PRO A 301 5.46 -8.29 7.93
CA PRO A 301 5.86 -8.92 9.18
C PRO A 301 6.55 -7.90 10.09
N LEU A 302 6.66 -8.22 11.37
CA LEU A 302 7.39 -7.46 12.37
C LEU A 302 8.72 -6.97 11.81
N ARG A 303 8.84 -5.66 11.55
CA ARG A 303 10.10 -5.10 11.08
C ARG A 303 10.93 -4.65 12.27
N PRO A 304 12.23 -4.92 12.27
CA PRO A 304 13.11 -4.56 13.38
C PRO A 304 13.30 -3.05 13.52
N ASN A 305 12.86 -2.25 12.56
CA ASN A 305 13.13 -0.82 12.53
C ASN A 305 11.88 -0.01 12.81
N LEU A 306 11.98 0.90 13.75
CA LEU A 306 10.98 1.92 14.04
C LEU A 306 11.14 3.05 13.03
N TYR A 307 10.30 3.06 12.01
CA TYR A 307 10.40 4.05 10.93
C TYR A 307 9.44 5.22 11.09
N SER A 308 8.59 5.21 12.12
CA SER A 308 7.61 6.25 12.38
C SER A 308 8.04 7.04 13.61
N LEU A 309 8.50 8.26 13.39
CA LEU A 309 9.10 9.11 14.42
C LEU A 309 8.23 10.34 14.65
N THR A 310 8.08 10.73 15.91
CA THR A 310 7.33 11.94 16.30
C THR A 310 8.15 12.78 17.25
N TYR A 311 7.88 14.11 17.29
CA TYR A 311 8.44 14.99 18.29
C TYR A 311 7.57 16.23 18.45
N HIS A 312 7.08 16.46 19.66
CA HIS A 312 6.37 17.66 20.11
C HIS A 312 5.24 18.14 19.17
N ASN A 313 4.50 17.22 18.56
CA ASN A 313 3.36 17.57 17.72
C ASN A 313 2.20 18.07 18.57
N LYS A 314 1.39 18.97 18.01
CA LYS A 314 0.23 19.57 18.67
C LYS A 314 -1.00 19.43 17.78
N ASP A 315 -2.18 19.45 18.38
CA ASP A 315 -3.43 19.63 17.64
C ASP A 315 -3.66 21.11 17.27
N ALA A 316 -4.70 21.40 16.50
CA ALA A 316 -5.06 22.75 16.10
C ALA A 316 -5.43 23.66 17.30
N ASN A 317 -5.70 23.10 18.46
CA ASN A 317 -5.97 23.84 19.72
C ASN A 317 -4.71 24.04 20.56
N GLY A 318 -3.54 23.55 20.10
CA GLY A 318 -2.28 23.65 20.80
C GLY A 318 -2.01 22.57 21.86
N ASN A 319 -2.91 21.57 22.00
CA ASN A 319 -2.70 20.45 22.92
C ASN A 319 -1.71 19.44 22.31
N PRO A 320 -0.96 18.70 23.14
CA PRO A 320 -0.11 17.61 22.63
C PRO A 320 -0.92 16.62 21.80
N ALA A 321 -0.44 16.32 20.58
CA ALA A 321 -1.09 15.39 19.67
C ALA A 321 -0.31 14.08 19.60
N VAL A 322 -1.02 12.98 19.83
CA VAL A 322 -0.47 11.62 19.74
C VAL A 322 -0.89 10.99 18.42
N VAL A 323 0.08 10.50 17.66
CA VAL A 323 -0.19 9.69 16.47
C VAL A 323 -0.41 8.26 16.92
N ALA A 324 -1.61 7.74 16.71
CA ALA A 324 -1.97 6.37 17.08
C ALA A 324 -1.15 5.37 16.26
N ASP A 325 -0.83 4.24 16.88
CA ASP A 325 -0.09 3.16 16.23
C ASP A 325 -0.96 1.91 16.19
N ALA A 326 -1.34 1.49 14.99
CA ALA A 326 -2.08 0.25 14.79
C ALA A 326 -1.11 -0.94 14.90
N SER A 327 -0.81 -1.38 16.10
CA SER A 327 -0.01 -2.59 16.32
C SER A 327 -0.78 -3.83 15.87
N LYS A 328 -0.18 -4.63 15.00
CA LYS A 328 -0.68 -5.95 14.62
C LYS A 328 0.40 -6.99 14.89
N GLY A 329 0.05 -8.04 15.63
CA GLY A 329 0.96 -9.15 15.91
C GLY A 329 0.71 -9.75 17.28
N PRO A 330 1.40 -10.83 17.61
CA PRO A 330 1.23 -11.54 18.88
C PRO A 330 1.73 -10.71 20.09
N ILE A 331 2.47 -9.63 19.82
CA ILE A 331 2.90 -8.66 20.82
C ILE A 331 2.47 -7.27 20.37
N ALA A 332 1.81 -6.55 21.28
CA ALA A 332 1.60 -5.13 21.11
C ALA A 332 2.95 -4.42 21.22
N PHE A 333 3.57 -4.09 20.10
CA PHE A 333 4.70 -3.16 20.08
C PHE A 333 4.40 -2.01 19.15
N THR A 334 4.84 -0.85 19.60
CA THR A 334 4.64 0.39 18.88
C THR A 334 5.59 0.47 17.69
N MET A 335 5.09 0.84 16.52
CA MET A 335 5.90 1.16 15.34
C MET A 335 6.40 2.60 15.36
N SER A 336 5.76 3.44 16.15
CA SER A 336 6.04 4.84 16.33
C SER A 336 6.76 5.06 17.65
N ARG A 337 7.66 6.03 17.69
CA ARG A 337 8.23 6.52 18.93
C ARG A 337 8.44 8.03 18.91
N GLU A 338 8.34 8.62 20.07
CA GLU A 338 8.77 9.99 20.30
C GLU A 338 10.30 10.06 20.32
N LEU A 339 10.86 11.03 19.63
CA LEU A 339 12.28 11.35 19.71
C LEU A 339 12.58 12.07 21.01
N SER A 340 13.74 11.86 21.59
CA SER A 340 14.26 12.67 22.67
C SER A 340 14.77 14.01 22.15
N ASP A 341 14.94 14.99 23.07
CA ASP A 341 15.52 16.31 22.75
C ASP A 341 16.91 16.20 22.12
N GLN A 342 17.66 15.16 22.44
CA GLN A 342 18.97 14.89 21.85
C GLN A 342 18.87 14.32 20.44
N GLU A 343 17.93 13.43 20.20
CA GLU A 343 17.76 12.78 18.91
C GLU A 343 17.21 13.72 17.85
N VAL A 344 16.26 14.59 18.23
CA VAL A 344 15.62 15.54 17.30
C VAL A 344 16.62 16.52 16.69
N LEU A 345 17.75 16.80 17.34
CA LEU A 345 18.80 17.69 16.81
C LEU A 345 19.35 17.21 15.46
N ALA A 346 19.23 15.92 15.18
CA ALA A 346 19.63 15.34 13.88
C ALA A 346 18.65 15.68 12.74
N PHE A 347 17.43 16.10 13.05
CA PHE A 347 16.35 16.34 12.09
C PHE A 347 16.25 17.81 11.70
N ASN A 348 17.31 18.33 11.12
CA ASN A 348 17.37 19.67 10.55
C ASN A 348 17.69 19.60 9.05
N PRO A 349 17.27 20.59 8.23
CA PRO A 349 17.44 20.52 6.77
C PRO A 349 18.89 20.31 6.34
N TRP A 350 19.85 20.94 7.03
CA TRP A 350 21.27 20.81 6.71
C TRP A 350 21.77 19.38 6.91
N ASN A 351 21.55 18.80 8.10
CA ASN A 351 21.99 17.42 8.39
C ASN A 351 21.31 16.39 7.49
N LEU A 352 20.04 16.61 7.11
CA LEU A 352 19.28 15.70 6.28
C LEU A 352 19.68 15.75 4.80
N LEU A 353 20.01 16.94 4.26
CA LEU A 353 20.11 17.16 2.81
C LEU A 353 21.53 17.38 2.29
N ARG A 354 22.52 17.71 3.14
CA ARG A 354 23.88 18.04 2.72
C ARG A 354 24.64 16.90 2.00
N ALA A 355 24.11 15.70 2.02
CA ALA A 355 24.67 14.54 1.33
C ALA A 355 23.58 13.55 0.98
N THR A 356 23.80 12.72 -0.03
CA THR A 356 22.95 11.53 -0.22
C THR A 356 23.09 10.59 1.00
N PRO A 357 22.10 9.80 1.35
CA PRO A 357 22.14 8.91 2.53
C PRO A 357 23.29 7.90 2.51
N THR A 358 23.78 7.54 1.34
CA THR A 358 24.86 6.57 1.12
C THR A 358 26.15 7.21 0.57
N GLY A 359 26.13 8.52 0.32
CA GLY A 359 27.18 9.19 -0.41
C GLY A 359 28.06 10.12 0.43
N THR A 360 29.06 10.66 -0.25
CA THR A 360 29.89 11.75 0.24
C THR A 360 29.05 13.02 0.37
N ALA A 361 29.38 13.87 1.33
CA ALA A 361 28.78 15.19 1.45
C ALA A 361 29.13 16.03 0.22
N ASP A 362 28.11 16.65 -0.38
CA ASP A 362 28.23 17.64 -1.45
C ASP A 362 27.72 19.00 -1.00
N ASP A 363 27.45 19.12 0.29
CA ASP A 363 27.08 20.33 1.02
C ASP A 363 25.90 21.09 0.40
N TRP A 364 24.91 20.34 -0.11
CA TRP A 364 23.70 20.95 -0.64
C TRP A 364 22.81 21.49 0.48
N ASP A 365 22.71 22.81 0.55
CA ASP A 365 21.95 23.56 1.56
C ASP A 365 20.82 24.38 0.92
N PRO A 366 19.69 23.76 0.54
CA PRO A 366 18.58 24.47 -0.07
C PRO A 366 17.86 25.44 0.88
N ALA A 367 18.05 25.25 2.19
CA ALA A 367 17.45 26.09 3.23
C ALA A 367 18.34 27.29 3.65
N GLY A 368 19.63 27.31 3.26
CA GLY A 368 20.59 28.37 3.64
C GLY A 368 20.92 28.37 5.13
N VAL A 369 20.97 27.18 5.77
CA VAL A 369 21.11 27.07 7.24
C VAL A 369 22.40 26.38 7.69
N GLN A 370 23.31 26.10 6.80
CA GLN A 370 24.59 25.43 7.06
C GLN A 370 25.34 26.07 8.23
N ALA A 371 25.65 27.36 8.15
CA ALA A 371 26.45 28.06 9.15
C ALA A 371 25.85 27.94 10.57
N ARG A 372 24.53 27.98 10.68
CA ARG A 372 23.80 27.82 11.94
C ARG A 372 24.02 26.44 12.53
N TYR A 373 23.78 25.39 11.76
CA TYR A 373 23.81 24.02 12.26
C TYR A 373 25.23 23.46 12.41
N ASP A 374 26.18 23.93 11.64
CA ASP A 374 27.60 23.58 11.82
C ASP A 374 28.13 24.21 13.12
N ALA A 375 27.79 25.46 13.42
CA ALA A 375 28.16 26.12 14.69
C ALA A 375 27.58 25.39 15.93
N LEU A 376 26.45 24.71 15.78
CA LEU A 376 25.82 23.89 16.83
C LEU A 376 26.31 22.44 16.85
N GLY A 377 27.21 22.04 15.94
CA GLY A 377 27.66 20.66 15.82
C GLY A 377 26.57 19.68 15.33
N GLN A 378 25.54 20.18 14.65
CA GLN A 378 24.34 19.42 14.26
C GLN A 378 24.31 19.02 12.78
N GLY A 379 25.40 19.22 12.04
CA GLY A 379 25.49 18.88 10.62
C GLY A 379 25.93 17.43 10.32
N SER A 380 26.20 16.61 11.33
CA SER A 380 26.70 15.23 11.14
C SER A 380 26.18 14.27 12.22
N LEU A 381 24.91 14.38 12.58
CA LEU A 381 24.25 13.52 13.57
C LEU A 381 23.53 12.34 12.88
N VAL A 382 23.42 11.23 13.59
CA VAL A 382 22.67 10.06 13.10
C VAL A 382 21.18 10.36 13.17
N PHE A 383 20.51 10.25 12.02
CA PHE A 383 19.05 10.40 11.92
C PHE A 383 18.35 9.11 11.41
N ARG A 384 19.12 8.10 11.08
CA ARG A 384 18.61 6.81 10.65
C ARG A 384 19.54 5.69 11.13
N MET A 385 18.91 4.62 11.58
CA MET A 385 19.59 3.36 11.87
C MET A 385 18.80 2.23 11.22
N ALA A 386 19.47 1.37 10.48
CA ALA A 386 18.90 0.18 9.89
C ALA A 386 19.48 -1.06 10.57
N MET A 387 18.61 -1.93 11.07
CA MET A 387 18.97 -3.24 11.57
C MET A 387 18.68 -4.31 10.53
N THR A 388 19.59 -5.27 10.38
CA THR A 388 19.43 -6.46 9.56
C THR A 388 19.42 -7.70 10.47
N GLY A 389 18.93 -8.82 9.95
CA GLY A 389 18.73 -10.03 10.75
C GLY A 389 17.28 -10.27 11.19
N GLY A 390 16.37 -9.36 10.85
CA GLY A 390 14.92 -9.51 11.06
C GLY A 390 14.50 -9.56 12.52
N SER A 391 13.45 -10.33 12.81
CA SER A 391 13.07 -10.77 14.16
C SER A 391 13.51 -12.22 14.31
N PRO A 392 14.74 -12.47 14.73
CA PRO A 392 15.27 -13.83 14.71
C PRO A 392 14.50 -14.71 15.69
N ASN A 393 14.24 -15.92 15.24
CA ASN A 393 13.76 -17.01 16.08
C ASN A 393 15.00 -17.77 16.61
N ILE A 394 15.28 -17.64 17.89
CA ILE A 394 16.43 -18.23 18.54
C ILE A 394 16.00 -19.38 19.44
N ILE A 395 16.59 -20.53 19.24
CA ILE A 395 16.31 -21.70 20.04
C ILE A 395 17.41 -21.83 21.11
N THR A 396 17.02 -21.87 22.37
CA THR A 396 17.96 -22.06 23.48
C THR A 396 18.74 -23.34 23.30
N GLY A 397 20.06 -23.26 23.49
CA GLY A 397 21.00 -24.39 23.33
C GLY A 397 21.41 -24.64 21.87
N ARG A 398 20.95 -23.87 20.90
CA ARG A 398 21.41 -23.89 19.50
C ARG A 398 22.25 -22.64 19.18
N ALA A 399 22.80 -22.60 17.97
CA ALA A 399 23.58 -21.44 17.51
C ALA A 399 22.76 -20.18 17.58
N GLY A 400 23.37 -19.08 18.01
CA GLY A 400 22.75 -17.76 18.06
C GLY A 400 22.51 -17.19 16.66
N ALA A 401 21.70 -16.16 16.60
CA ALA A 401 21.43 -15.41 15.38
C ALA A 401 22.31 -14.16 15.29
N THR A 402 22.85 -13.89 14.11
CA THR A 402 23.59 -12.64 13.84
C THR A 402 22.62 -11.51 13.60
N MET A 403 22.82 -10.41 14.30
CA MET A 403 22.15 -9.14 14.09
C MET A 403 23.20 -8.08 13.75
N SER A 404 22.90 -7.21 12.79
CA SER A 404 23.78 -6.12 12.40
C SER A 404 23.00 -4.80 12.36
N ALA A 405 23.70 -3.70 12.59
CA ALA A 405 23.12 -2.36 12.48
C ALA A 405 24.05 -1.44 11.69
N THR A 406 23.43 -0.55 10.92
CA THR A 406 24.13 0.52 10.19
C THR A 406 23.51 1.86 10.51
N VAL A 407 24.31 2.91 10.55
CA VAL A 407 23.86 4.27 10.83
C VAL A 407 23.99 5.15 9.60
N SER A 408 23.09 6.11 9.46
CA SER A 408 23.11 7.13 8.41
C SER A 408 22.98 8.51 9.03
N PRO A 409 23.66 9.51 8.49
CA PRO A 409 24.52 9.48 7.31
C PRO A 409 25.90 8.83 7.59
N ALA A 410 26.61 8.41 6.54
CA ALA A 410 27.94 7.78 6.65
C ALA A 410 29.00 8.67 7.34
N ARG A 411 28.82 10.00 7.24
CA ARG A 411 29.69 11.00 7.91
C ARG A 411 29.47 11.10 9.42
N ALA A 412 28.36 10.60 9.94
CA ALA A 412 28.12 10.58 11.38
C ALA A 412 29.05 9.59 12.10
N LYS A 413 29.21 9.77 13.39
CA LYS A 413 30.00 8.83 14.20
C LYS A 413 29.39 7.43 14.12
N GLN A 414 30.16 6.45 13.66
CA GLN A 414 29.72 5.09 13.35
C GLN A 414 29.69 4.15 14.57
N THR A 415 29.93 4.65 15.77
CA THR A 415 29.88 3.84 17.00
C THR A 415 28.46 3.39 17.27
N ILE A 416 28.28 2.08 17.47
CA ILE A 416 27.00 1.46 17.83
C ILE A 416 27.21 0.68 19.12
N THR A 417 26.32 0.89 20.10
CA THR A 417 26.25 0.09 21.32
C THR A 417 25.00 -0.76 21.33
N TRP A 418 25.11 -1.97 21.90
CA TRP A 418 24.03 -2.92 21.96
C TRP A 418 23.60 -3.20 23.40
N SER A 419 22.30 -3.35 23.61
CA SER A 419 21.71 -3.72 24.87
C SER A 419 20.51 -4.62 24.71
N THR A 420 20.12 -5.32 25.74
CA THR A 420 18.93 -6.15 25.82
C THR A 420 18.15 -5.85 27.08
N SER A 421 16.83 -6.03 27.02
CA SER A 421 15.92 -5.83 28.15
C SER A 421 15.78 -7.07 29.05
N SER A 422 16.46 -8.18 28.72
CA SER A 422 16.25 -9.46 29.41
C SER A 422 17.51 -10.33 29.42
N ASN A 423 17.67 -11.11 30.47
CA ASN A 423 18.69 -12.14 30.60
C ASN A 423 18.37 -13.44 29.83
N LEU A 424 17.22 -13.50 29.16
CA LEU A 424 16.85 -14.61 28.28
C LEU A 424 17.67 -14.65 26.98
N VAL A 425 18.48 -13.62 26.75
CA VAL A 425 19.50 -13.61 25.70
C VAL A 425 20.82 -13.05 26.22
N SER A 426 21.92 -13.53 25.64
CA SER A 426 23.21 -12.90 25.75
C SER A 426 23.67 -12.35 24.41
N LEU A 427 24.45 -11.28 24.45
CA LEU A 427 25.06 -10.63 23.31
C LEU A 427 26.54 -10.95 23.26
N SER A 428 27.07 -11.31 22.07
CA SER A 428 28.49 -11.60 21.92
C SER A 428 29.40 -10.39 22.17
N SER A 429 28.85 -9.19 22.02
CA SER A 429 29.48 -7.90 22.31
C SER A 429 28.44 -6.87 22.66
N THR A 430 28.82 -5.84 23.39
CA THR A 430 28.02 -4.64 23.62
C THR A 430 28.34 -3.50 22.66
N GLU A 431 29.31 -3.66 21.78
CA GLU A 431 29.78 -2.67 20.81
C GLU A 431 30.03 -3.30 19.43
N GLY A 432 29.94 -2.49 18.40
CA GLY A 432 30.23 -2.87 17.02
C GLY A 432 29.03 -2.87 16.10
N SER A 433 29.28 -3.04 14.80
CA SER A 433 28.22 -3.05 13.78
C SER A 433 27.44 -4.36 13.68
N SER A 434 27.93 -5.42 14.34
CA SER A 434 27.31 -6.76 14.32
C SER A 434 27.56 -7.50 15.63
N ILE A 435 26.56 -8.25 16.05
CA ILE A 435 26.59 -9.11 17.24
C ILE A 435 25.94 -10.46 16.94
N VAL A 436 26.28 -11.47 17.78
CA VAL A 436 25.49 -12.71 17.84
C VAL A 436 24.65 -12.68 19.11
N VAL A 437 23.36 -12.97 18.95
CA VAL A 437 22.38 -13.07 20.04
C VAL A 437 22.11 -14.54 20.31
N THR A 438 22.36 -14.99 21.53
CA THR A 438 22.21 -16.40 21.96
C THR A 438 21.07 -16.50 22.98
N GLY A 439 20.20 -17.49 22.84
CA GLY A 439 19.04 -17.69 23.71
C GLY A 439 19.34 -18.51 24.98
N HIS A 440 18.72 -18.10 26.09
CA HIS A 440 18.80 -18.73 27.41
C HIS A 440 17.45 -18.95 28.06
N ASN A 441 16.41 -19.14 27.28
CA ASN A 441 15.05 -19.35 27.77
C ASN A 441 14.90 -20.76 28.33
N THR A 442 14.78 -20.89 29.64
CA THR A 442 14.53 -22.15 30.33
C THR A 442 13.03 -22.34 30.71
N SER A 443 12.18 -21.38 30.36
CA SER A 443 10.73 -21.51 30.59
C SER A 443 10.11 -22.53 29.61
N GLY A 444 8.93 -22.99 29.93
CA GLY A 444 8.22 -23.94 29.06
C GLY A 444 7.60 -23.33 27.80
N SER A 445 7.68 -22.02 27.62
CA SER A 445 7.09 -21.28 26.49
C SER A 445 8.07 -20.28 25.89
N ALA A 446 7.87 -19.98 24.62
CA ALA A 446 8.66 -18.97 23.93
C ALA A 446 8.42 -17.57 24.51
N GLN A 447 9.46 -16.74 24.52
CA GLN A 447 9.45 -15.39 25.06
C GLN A 447 9.97 -14.40 24.03
N TYR A 448 9.43 -13.20 24.04
CA TYR A 448 9.95 -12.10 23.23
C TYR A 448 10.90 -11.24 24.04
N VAL A 449 12.04 -10.94 23.48
CA VAL A 449 13.07 -10.11 24.08
C VAL A 449 13.42 -8.97 23.15
N GLN A 450 13.58 -7.79 23.71
CA GLN A 450 13.98 -6.62 22.94
C GLN A 450 15.50 -6.51 22.90
N VAL A 451 16.04 -6.35 21.70
CA VAL A 451 17.45 -6.01 21.45
C VAL A 451 17.51 -4.64 20.82
N LYS A 452 18.31 -3.76 21.39
CA LYS A 452 18.43 -2.35 21.03
C LYS A 452 19.84 -2.04 20.57
N ALA A 453 19.96 -1.41 19.41
CA ALA A 453 21.18 -0.81 18.89
C ALA A 453 21.08 0.72 19.06
N THR A 454 22.09 1.37 19.61
CA THR A 454 22.09 2.81 19.90
C THR A 454 23.33 3.46 19.29
N ALA A 455 23.14 4.54 18.55
CA ALA A 455 24.20 5.36 17.96
C ALA A 455 24.75 6.39 18.96
N ALA A 456 25.87 7.02 18.59
CA ALA A 456 26.61 7.94 19.46
C ALA A 456 25.79 9.18 19.92
N ASN A 457 24.79 9.61 19.16
CA ASN A 457 23.90 10.71 19.53
C ASN A 457 22.60 10.25 20.20
N GLY A 458 22.54 9.00 20.69
CA GLY A 458 21.36 8.44 21.34
C GLY A 458 20.30 7.88 20.41
N PHE A 459 20.39 8.14 19.09
CA PHE A 459 19.43 7.59 18.12
C PHE A 459 19.50 6.07 18.11
N TYR A 460 18.35 5.39 18.16
CA TYR A 460 18.34 3.95 18.29
C TYR A 460 17.33 3.24 17.38
N ALA A 461 17.63 1.98 17.11
CA ALA A 461 16.70 1.01 16.54
C ALA A 461 16.51 -0.16 17.48
N MET A 462 15.36 -0.83 17.41
CA MET A 462 15.04 -1.99 18.23
C MET A 462 14.54 -3.13 17.34
N ALA A 463 14.88 -4.34 17.74
CA ALA A 463 14.29 -5.56 17.20
C ALA A 463 13.76 -6.45 18.31
N TRP A 464 12.70 -7.18 18.02
CA TRP A 464 12.22 -8.24 18.87
C TRP A 464 12.86 -9.56 18.46
N VAL A 465 13.40 -10.26 19.42
CA VAL A 465 13.93 -11.61 19.29
C VAL A 465 12.96 -12.58 19.91
N TYR A 466 12.55 -13.59 19.17
CA TYR A 466 11.69 -14.65 19.67
C TYR A 466 12.57 -15.78 20.20
N VAL A 467 12.63 -15.93 21.53
CA VAL A 467 13.52 -16.89 22.21
C VAL A 467 12.71 -18.10 22.62
N GLN A 468 12.94 -19.19 21.94
CA GLN A 468 12.33 -20.46 22.26
C GLN A 468 13.07 -21.20 23.37
N PRO A 469 12.36 -22.03 24.16
CA PRO A 469 13.02 -23.01 25.04
C PRO A 469 13.85 -23.98 24.20
N PRO A 470 14.71 -24.83 24.85
CA PRO A 470 15.43 -25.91 24.17
C PRO A 470 14.44 -26.84 23.46
N TYR A 471 14.75 -27.23 22.23
CA TYR A 471 13.97 -28.27 21.57
C TYR A 471 14.19 -29.62 22.23
N ILE A 472 13.14 -30.43 22.22
CA ILE A 472 13.19 -31.82 22.61
C ILE A 472 13.21 -32.71 21.36
N ASP A 473 13.57 -33.96 21.53
CA ASP A 473 13.39 -34.94 20.45
C ASP A 473 11.93 -35.04 19.99
N PRO A 474 11.69 -35.27 18.68
CA PRO A 474 10.35 -35.46 18.18
C PRO A 474 9.64 -36.63 18.90
N PRO A 475 8.35 -36.47 19.22
CA PRO A 475 7.59 -37.59 19.80
C PRO A 475 7.49 -38.72 18.79
N LYS A 476 7.47 -39.97 19.28
CA LYS A 476 7.32 -41.15 18.44
C LYS A 476 5.86 -41.64 18.48
N PHE A 477 5.41 -42.23 17.40
CA PHE A 477 4.12 -42.93 17.40
C PHE A 477 4.15 -44.12 18.34
N ARG A 478 3.10 -44.27 19.15
CA ARG A 478 2.90 -45.47 19.98
C ARG A 478 2.34 -46.64 19.18
N SER A 479 1.61 -46.33 18.09
CA SER A 479 1.02 -47.30 17.17
C SER A 479 1.06 -46.70 15.75
N VAL A 480 0.91 -47.54 14.75
CA VAL A 480 0.78 -47.10 13.35
C VAL A 480 -0.45 -46.19 13.25
N PRO A 481 -0.32 -44.99 12.68
CA PRO A 481 -1.48 -44.13 12.43
C PRO A 481 -2.51 -44.79 11.50
N GLY A 482 -3.78 -44.48 11.74
CA GLY A 482 -4.90 -44.96 10.91
C GLY A 482 -5.85 -43.82 10.53
N LEU A 483 -6.78 -44.11 9.64
CA LEU A 483 -7.92 -43.26 9.35
C LEU A 483 -9.21 -43.96 9.78
N GLY A 484 -10.10 -43.19 10.45
CA GLY A 484 -11.46 -43.62 10.70
C GLY A 484 -12.26 -43.85 9.39
N ALA A 485 -13.26 -44.67 9.43
CA ALA A 485 -14.18 -44.82 8.30
C ALA A 485 -14.85 -43.45 8.00
N PRO A 486 -14.99 -43.07 6.72
CA PRO A 486 -15.68 -41.83 6.36
C PRO A 486 -17.10 -41.79 6.92
N SER A 487 -17.43 -40.81 7.72
CA SER A 487 -18.76 -40.68 8.32
C SER A 487 -19.08 -39.19 8.61
N ASN A 488 -20.36 -38.85 8.55
CA ASN A 488 -20.84 -37.49 8.84
C ASN A 488 -20.06 -36.38 8.12
N GLY A 489 -19.71 -36.61 6.87
CA GLY A 489 -18.96 -35.62 6.05
C GLY A 489 -17.50 -35.47 6.41
N THR A 490 -16.91 -36.36 7.20
CA THR A 490 -15.51 -36.21 7.64
C THR A 490 -14.73 -37.52 7.60
N VAL A 491 -13.39 -37.38 7.56
CA VAL A 491 -12.43 -38.45 7.83
C VAL A 491 -11.52 -37.96 8.94
N THR A 492 -11.31 -38.79 9.97
CA THR A 492 -10.48 -38.42 11.12
C THR A 492 -9.23 -39.28 11.17
N ALA A 493 -8.09 -38.68 11.33
CA ALA A 493 -6.82 -39.34 11.59
C ALA A 493 -6.77 -39.80 13.06
N SER A 494 -6.44 -41.06 13.28
CA SER A 494 -6.23 -41.63 14.58
C SER A 494 -4.75 -41.96 14.78
N TYR A 495 -4.13 -41.37 15.77
CA TYR A 495 -2.74 -41.66 16.16
C TYR A 495 -2.53 -41.37 17.64
N GLN A 496 -1.51 -41.95 18.20
CA GLN A 496 -1.08 -41.70 19.57
C GLN A 496 0.42 -41.45 19.58
N LEU A 497 0.85 -40.44 20.28
CA LEU A 497 2.24 -40.05 20.43
C LEU A 497 2.76 -40.30 21.84
N ASN A 498 4.05 -40.59 21.93
CA ASN A 498 4.76 -40.60 23.19
C ASN A 498 5.24 -39.18 23.50
N ILE A 499 4.35 -38.33 23.95
CA ILE A 499 4.62 -36.95 24.32
C ILE A 499 4.99 -36.86 25.80
N ALA A 500 6.03 -36.11 26.13
CA ALA A 500 6.40 -35.84 27.52
C ALA A 500 5.28 -35.07 28.26
N ALA A 501 5.16 -35.31 29.56
CA ALA A 501 4.16 -34.63 30.38
C ALA A 501 4.27 -33.11 30.28
N GLY A 502 3.14 -32.42 30.10
CA GLY A 502 3.07 -30.96 29.95
C GLY A 502 3.38 -30.44 28.57
N ARG A 503 3.65 -31.29 27.58
CA ARG A 503 3.81 -30.88 26.18
C ARG A 503 2.53 -31.05 25.38
N ILE A 504 2.38 -30.26 24.35
CA ILE A 504 1.19 -30.19 23.50
C ILE A 504 1.51 -30.83 22.15
N ASP A 505 0.58 -31.65 21.65
CA ASP A 505 0.66 -32.17 20.29
C ASP A 505 0.48 -31.03 19.26
N GLN A 506 1.47 -30.83 18.42
CA GLN A 506 1.49 -29.89 17.30
C GLN A 506 1.82 -30.62 15.99
N SER A 507 1.46 -31.88 15.88
CA SER A 507 1.72 -32.70 14.68
C SER A 507 1.21 -32.00 13.42
N ILE A 508 2.00 -32.12 12.37
CA ILE A 508 1.67 -31.58 11.05
C ILE A 508 0.96 -32.71 10.28
N ILE A 509 -0.25 -32.44 9.87
CA ILE A 509 -1.06 -33.42 9.10
C ILE A 509 -1.38 -32.82 7.75
N ASP A 510 -0.87 -33.49 6.71
CA ASP A 510 -1.16 -33.14 5.33
C ASP A 510 -2.15 -34.13 4.74
N TRP A 511 -3.26 -33.63 4.22
CA TRP A 511 -4.32 -34.41 3.65
C TRP A 511 -4.24 -34.41 2.13
N TYR A 512 -4.46 -35.60 1.53
CA TYR A 512 -4.40 -35.79 0.10
C TYR A 512 -5.63 -36.56 -0.38
N SER A 513 -6.06 -36.24 -1.62
CA SER A 513 -7.03 -37.01 -2.38
C SER A 513 -6.31 -37.79 -3.45
N CYS A 514 -6.60 -39.07 -3.57
CA CYS A 514 -5.84 -40.03 -4.39
C CYS A 514 -6.79 -40.78 -5.34
N ASP A 515 -6.30 -41.12 -6.53
CA ASP A 515 -7.08 -41.88 -7.52
C ASP A 515 -7.24 -43.35 -7.14
N ASP A 516 -6.26 -43.90 -6.44
CA ASP A 516 -6.23 -45.28 -6.00
C ASP A 516 -5.62 -45.43 -4.60
N LEU A 517 -5.65 -46.64 -4.07
CA LEU A 517 -5.15 -46.99 -2.73
C LEU A 517 -3.63 -46.80 -2.61
N SER A 518 -2.88 -46.90 -3.70
CA SER A 518 -1.41 -46.72 -3.71
C SER A 518 -1.00 -45.26 -3.61
N CYS A 519 -1.89 -44.36 -4.00
CA CYS A 519 -1.72 -42.90 -3.88
C CYS A 519 -0.37 -42.40 -4.45
N VAL A 520 -0.05 -42.84 -5.67
CA VAL A 520 1.23 -42.51 -6.32
C VAL A 520 1.32 -41.03 -6.69
N ASN A 521 0.22 -40.43 -7.13
CA ASN A 521 0.10 -39.01 -7.47
C ASN A 521 -0.89 -38.31 -6.58
N PRO A 522 -0.54 -38.05 -5.30
CA PRO A 522 -1.47 -37.45 -4.35
C PRO A 522 -1.76 -36.00 -4.69
N ARG A 523 -3.03 -35.60 -4.63
CA ARG A 523 -3.47 -34.22 -4.72
C ARG A 523 -3.65 -33.68 -3.31
N ALA A 524 -2.85 -32.72 -2.88
CA ALA A 524 -3.01 -32.08 -1.58
C ALA A 524 -4.36 -31.36 -1.49
N VAL A 525 -5.14 -31.65 -0.45
CA VAL A 525 -6.49 -31.09 -0.22
C VAL A 525 -6.61 -30.27 1.05
N ALA A 526 -5.78 -30.57 2.08
CA ALA A 526 -5.69 -29.76 3.28
C ALA A 526 -4.34 -29.99 3.97
N VAL A 527 -3.91 -29.01 4.76
CA VAL A 527 -2.67 -29.08 5.56
C VAL A 527 -2.90 -28.44 6.92
N THR A 528 -2.20 -28.92 7.93
CA THR A 528 -2.16 -28.26 9.24
C THR A 528 -1.55 -26.87 9.08
N LYS A 529 -2.21 -25.86 9.62
CA LYS A 529 -1.71 -24.49 9.73
C LYS A 529 -1.70 -24.06 11.19
N GLY A 530 -0.57 -23.54 11.63
CA GLY A 530 -0.40 -23.15 13.04
C GLY A 530 -0.12 -24.35 13.94
N ASP A 531 -0.49 -24.22 15.19
CA ASP A 531 -0.05 -25.10 16.28
C ASP A 531 -1.07 -26.17 16.68
N VAL A 532 -2.20 -26.28 15.97
CA VAL A 532 -3.23 -27.29 16.23
C VAL A 532 -3.27 -28.30 15.08
N PRO A 533 -3.04 -29.59 15.33
CA PRO A 533 -3.12 -30.59 14.28
C PRO A 533 -4.49 -30.63 13.60
N LEU A 534 -4.50 -30.59 12.26
CA LEU A 534 -5.73 -30.78 11.49
C LEU A 534 -6.09 -32.28 11.46
N ALA A 535 -6.49 -32.82 12.59
CA ALA A 535 -6.77 -34.27 12.73
C ALA A 535 -8.03 -34.73 11.97
N THR A 536 -8.90 -33.81 11.58
CA THR A 536 -10.14 -34.12 10.85
C THR A 536 -10.19 -33.37 9.53
N TYR A 537 -10.39 -34.09 8.45
CA TYR A 537 -10.63 -33.55 7.13
C TYR A 537 -12.11 -33.58 6.80
N THR A 538 -12.67 -32.46 6.36
CA THR A 538 -14.04 -32.35 5.88
C THR A 538 -14.10 -32.74 4.40
N LEU A 539 -14.88 -33.78 4.11
CA LEU A 539 -15.08 -34.30 2.77
C LEU A 539 -15.82 -33.29 1.89
N THR A 540 -15.40 -33.22 0.64
CA THR A 540 -16.01 -32.39 -0.41
C THR A 540 -16.60 -33.28 -1.50
N PRO A 541 -17.50 -32.75 -2.34
CA PRO A 541 -17.99 -33.50 -3.50
C PRO A 541 -16.88 -34.00 -4.45
N GLY A 542 -15.72 -33.33 -4.47
CA GLY A 542 -14.55 -33.73 -5.22
C GLY A 542 -13.90 -35.03 -4.75
N ASP A 543 -14.18 -35.42 -3.53
CA ASP A 543 -13.61 -36.65 -2.95
C ASP A 543 -14.39 -37.91 -3.30
N ILE A 544 -15.59 -37.77 -3.87
CA ILE A 544 -16.44 -38.92 -4.24
C ILE A 544 -15.71 -39.83 -5.24
N GLY A 545 -15.61 -41.10 -4.94
CA GLY A 545 -14.93 -42.11 -5.74
C GLY A 545 -13.39 -42.13 -5.56
N ARG A 546 -12.85 -41.29 -4.68
CA ARG A 546 -11.41 -41.15 -4.43
C ARG A 546 -11.03 -41.66 -3.04
N TYR A 547 -9.75 -41.97 -2.85
CA TYR A 547 -9.21 -42.30 -1.53
C TYR A 547 -8.69 -41.07 -0.84
N ILE A 548 -8.78 -41.00 0.47
CA ILE A 548 -8.19 -39.93 1.28
C ILE A 548 -6.96 -40.47 2.03
N LYS A 549 -5.87 -39.76 1.95
CA LYS A 549 -4.62 -40.07 2.65
C LYS A 549 -4.26 -38.92 3.61
N ALA A 550 -3.88 -39.28 4.83
CA ALA A 550 -3.21 -38.37 5.76
C ALA A 550 -1.73 -38.76 5.88
N SER A 551 -0.87 -37.77 5.74
CA SER A 551 0.55 -37.86 6.09
C SER A 551 0.73 -37.13 7.40
N ILE A 552 1.10 -37.83 8.47
CA ILE A 552 1.16 -37.32 9.82
C ILE A 552 2.62 -37.23 10.25
N GLN A 553 3.12 -36.04 10.49
CA GLN A 553 4.46 -35.78 10.98
C GLN A 553 4.38 -35.44 12.47
N PRO A 554 4.88 -36.31 13.35
CA PRO A 554 4.75 -36.11 14.80
C PRO A 554 5.59 -34.92 15.24
N LYS A 555 5.02 -34.03 16.02
CA LYS A 555 5.67 -32.84 16.57
C LYS A 555 5.05 -32.47 17.92
N ALA A 556 5.85 -32.05 18.86
CA ALA A 556 5.40 -31.36 20.07
C ALA A 556 5.71 -29.86 19.98
N ASP A 557 5.14 -29.07 20.89
CA ASP A 557 5.25 -27.60 20.93
C ASP A 557 6.70 -27.08 20.91
N ILE A 558 7.67 -27.86 21.38
CA ILE A 558 9.11 -27.48 21.39
C ILE A 558 9.99 -28.56 20.78
N SER A 559 9.49 -29.38 19.87
CA SER A 559 10.27 -30.37 19.14
C SER A 559 10.44 -29.98 17.66
N ASP A 560 11.52 -30.49 17.06
CA ASP A 560 11.56 -30.62 15.61
C ASP A 560 10.49 -31.61 15.14
N PRO A 561 9.99 -31.52 13.91
CA PRO A 561 9.12 -32.54 13.34
C PRO A 561 9.87 -33.87 13.18
N GLY A 562 9.22 -34.98 13.56
CA GLY A 562 9.75 -36.32 13.36
C GLY A 562 9.43 -36.91 11.98
N PRO A 563 9.84 -38.16 11.72
CA PRO A 563 9.49 -38.83 10.48
C PRO A 563 7.98 -38.96 10.28
N ALA A 564 7.50 -38.65 9.09
CA ALA A 564 6.09 -38.79 8.77
C ALA A 564 5.66 -40.26 8.62
N ALA A 565 4.45 -40.55 9.07
CA ALA A 565 3.74 -41.81 8.77
C ALA A 565 2.42 -41.50 8.05
N ALA A 566 2.00 -42.39 7.17
CA ALA A 566 0.82 -42.17 6.34
C ALA A 566 -0.25 -43.23 6.61
N ALA A 567 -1.50 -42.83 6.47
CA ALA A 567 -2.64 -43.70 6.46
C ALA A 567 -3.57 -43.32 5.29
N VAL A 568 -4.25 -44.32 4.69
CA VAL A 568 -5.17 -44.14 3.57
C VAL A 568 -6.52 -44.79 3.92
N THR A 569 -7.61 -44.21 3.45
CA THR A 569 -8.95 -44.86 3.63
C THR A 569 -8.99 -46.21 2.95
N ALA A 570 -9.62 -47.19 3.58
CA ALA A 570 -9.67 -48.57 3.06
C ALA A 570 -10.51 -48.69 1.77
N THR A 571 -11.47 -47.79 1.59
CA THR A 571 -12.37 -47.75 0.43
C THR A 571 -12.44 -46.31 -0.12
N PRO A 572 -12.81 -46.15 -1.40
CA PRO A 572 -13.11 -44.85 -1.96
C PRO A 572 -14.26 -44.16 -1.23
N ILE A 573 -14.27 -42.86 -1.20
CA ILE A 573 -15.30 -42.06 -0.58
C ILE A 573 -16.63 -42.24 -1.32
N ALA A 574 -17.65 -42.77 -0.63
CA ALA A 574 -19.00 -42.89 -1.15
C ALA A 574 -19.76 -41.53 -1.00
N LYS A 575 -20.69 -41.26 -1.91
CA LYS A 575 -21.54 -40.06 -1.84
C LYS A 575 -22.33 -40.00 -0.52
N SER A 576 -22.72 -41.12 0.03
CA SER A 576 -23.42 -41.22 1.31
C SER A 576 -22.59 -40.81 2.53
N ALA A 577 -21.28 -40.72 2.39
CA ALA A 577 -20.37 -40.27 3.43
C ALA A 577 -20.37 -38.74 3.61
N LEU A 578 -20.88 -37.98 2.65
CA LEU A 578 -20.96 -36.53 2.69
C LEU A 578 -22.29 -36.09 3.37
N THR A 579 -22.20 -35.04 4.19
CA THR A 579 -23.37 -34.39 4.81
C THR A 579 -23.87 -33.21 3.96
N SER A 580 -23.07 -32.73 3.07
CA SER A 580 -23.39 -31.59 2.18
C SER A 580 -22.67 -31.72 0.85
N THR A 581 -23.32 -31.26 -0.20
CA THR A 581 -22.72 -31.07 -1.51
C THR A 581 -22.25 -29.64 -1.71
N THR A 582 -22.25 -28.82 -0.66
CA THR A 582 -21.83 -27.41 -0.67
C THR A 582 -20.33 -27.28 -0.37
N VAL A 583 -19.64 -26.45 -1.14
CA VAL A 583 -18.27 -26.06 -0.90
C VAL A 583 -18.25 -24.62 -0.41
N SER A 584 -17.77 -24.39 0.81
CA SER A 584 -17.59 -23.07 1.40
C SER A 584 -16.12 -22.85 1.69
N PRO A 585 -15.37 -22.21 0.78
CA PRO A 585 -13.93 -22.02 0.94
C PRO A 585 -13.62 -21.00 2.04
N ASN A 586 -12.60 -21.31 2.85
CA ASN A 586 -12.04 -20.37 3.80
C ASN A 586 -10.79 -19.72 3.22
N PHE A 587 -10.86 -18.43 2.97
CA PHE A 587 -9.76 -17.65 2.39
C PHE A 587 -8.85 -16.98 3.42
N ALA A 588 -9.00 -17.22 4.71
CA ALA A 588 -8.24 -16.57 5.79
C ALA A 588 -6.72 -16.63 5.58
N ASN A 589 -6.23 -17.74 5.05
CA ASN A 589 -4.81 -17.99 4.81
C ASN A 589 -4.48 -18.13 3.31
N PHE A 590 -5.30 -17.52 2.46
CA PHE A 590 -5.12 -17.61 1.04
C PHE A 590 -3.96 -16.70 0.59
N VAL A 591 -2.79 -17.29 0.39
CA VAL A 591 -1.63 -16.62 -0.20
C VAL A 591 -1.34 -17.35 -1.50
N THR A 592 -1.53 -16.68 -2.63
CA THR A 592 -1.13 -17.21 -3.91
C THR A 592 0.06 -16.41 -4.44
N THR A 593 1.18 -17.07 -4.52
CA THR A 593 2.17 -16.74 -5.54
C THR A 593 1.77 -17.44 -6.83
N PRO A 594 2.14 -16.93 -8.01
CA PRO A 594 1.94 -17.66 -9.25
C PRO A 594 2.46 -19.08 -9.10
N ASN A 595 1.64 -20.08 -9.46
CA ASN A 595 1.93 -21.50 -9.36
C ASN A 595 2.07 -22.08 -7.94
N SER A 596 1.71 -21.36 -6.89
CA SER A 596 1.65 -21.98 -5.57
C SER A 596 0.38 -22.82 -5.44
N SER A 597 0.54 -24.07 -5.02
CA SER A 597 -0.59 -24.93 -4.69
C SER A 597 -1.37 -24.33 -3.53
N TYR A 598 -2.64 -24.05 -3.74
CA TYR A 598 -3.55 -23.73 -2.66
C TYR A 598 -3.95 -25.00 -1.90
N VAL A 599 -4.42 -24.82 -0.69
CA VAL A 599 -4.75 -25.85 0.32
C VAL A 599 -5.80 -26.87 -0.11
N SER A 600 -6.57 -26.60 -1.14
CA SER A 600 -7.49 -27.54 -1.77
C SER A 600 -7.03 -27.85 -3.18
N GLY A 601 -6.67 -29.08 -3.45
CA GLY A 601 -6.23 -29.55 -4.78
C GLY A 601 -7.25 -29.41 -5.91
N TYR A 602 -8.41 -28.87 -5.62
CA TYR A 602 -9.47 -28.59 -6.60
C TYR A 602 -9.46 -27.15 -7.13
N TRP A 603 -8.52 -26.32 -6.69
CA TRP A 603 -8.41 -24.95 -7.17
C TRP A 603 -7.41 -24.83 -8.34
N THR A 604 -7.86 -24.22 -9.42
CA THR A 604 -6.99 -23.70 -10.47
C THR A 604 -6.76 -22.22 -10.22
N VAL A 605 -5.50 -21.82 -10.08
CA VAL A 605 -5.09 -20.45 -9.80
C VAL A 605 -4.15 -19.98 -10.90
N LEU A 606 -4.51 -18.91 -11.58
CA LEU A 606 -3.66 -18.20 -12.54
C LEU A 606 -3.51 -16.75 -12.07
N GLY A 607 -2.31 -16.19 -12.21
CA GLY A 607 -2.01 -14.84 -11.75
C GLY A 607 -1.87 -14.76 -10.23
N THR A 608 -1.82 -13.54 -9.74
CA THR A 608 -1.63 -13.25 -8.31
C THR A 608 -2.96 -13.05 -7.62
N TRP A 609 -3.14 -13.73 -6.49
CA TRP A 609 -4.29 -13.55 -5.60
C TRP A 609 -3.80 -13.36 -4.18
N ALA A 610 -4.53 -12.61 -3.39
CA ALA A 610 -4.22 -12.39 -1.98
C ALA A 610 -5.50 -12.45 -1.14
N SER A 611 -5.37 -12.81 0.13
CA SER A 611 -6.43 -12.61 1.10
C SER A 611 -6.77 -11.13 1.17
N SER A 612 -8.06 -10.81 1.07
CA SER A 612 -8.55 -9.45 1.19
C SER A 612 -8.96 -9.18 2.64
N PHE A 613 -8.68 -7.98 3.10
CA PHE A 613 -9.26 -7.48 4.35
C PHE A 613 -10.68 -7.04 4.08
N GLY A 614 -11.59 -7.52 4.86
CA GLY A 614 -12.94 -7.01 4.83
C GLY A 614 -13.97 -8.02 5.25
N SER A 615 -15.02 -7.51 5.76
CA SER A 615 -16.15 -8.22 6.38
C SER A 615 -17.12 -8.87 5.38
N ALA A 616 -16.73 -9.02 4.13
CA ALA A 616 -17.67 -9.47 3.09
C ALA A 616 -18.01 -10.96 3.16
N SER A 617 -17.17 -11.79 3.77
CA SER A 617 -17.45 -13.22 3.93
C SER A 617 -17.94 -13.56 5.33
N ALA A 618 -18.73 -14.61 5.47
CA ALA A 618 -19.16 -15.13 6.77
C ALA A 618 -17.98 -15.47 7.70
N ASN A 619 -16.78 -15.68 7.13
CA ASN A 619 -15.54 -15.97 7.84
C ASN A 619 -14.64 -14.73 7.99
N GLY A 620 -15.10 -13.55 7.59
CA GLY A 620 -14.33 -12.30 7.70
C GLY A 620 -13.20 -12.14 6.67
N TYR A 621 -13.03 -13.06 5.72
CA TYR A 621 -11.96 -13.04 4.74
C TYR A 621 -12.50 -13.28 3.32
N GLY A 622 -12.06 -12.44 2.41
CA GLY A 622 -12.28 -12.59 0.98
C GLY A 622 -10.97 -12.80 0.23
N VAL A 623 -11.04 -12.89 -1.08
CA VAL A 623 -9.88 -12.88 -1.98
C VAL A 623 -9.99 -11.72 -2.95
N ARG A 624 -8.85 -11.19 -3.38
CA ARG A 624 -8.77 -10.21 -4.45
C ARG A 624 -7.73 -10.64 -5.48
N ALA A 625 -8.03 -10.38 -6.74
CA ALA A 625 -7.05 -10.48 -7.81
C ALA A 625 -5.97 -9.40 -7.63
N GLY A 626 -4.71 -9.77 -7.81
CA GLY A 626 -3.56 -8.87 -7.75
C GLY A 626 -3.13 -8.33 -9.12
N SER A 627 -3.68 -8.86 -10.20
CA SER A 627 -3.35 -8.45 -11.57
C SER A 627 -4.50 -8.74 -12.53
N PRO A 628 -4.65 -7.95 -13.61
CA PRO A 628 -5.57 -8.28 -14.70
C PRO A 628 -5.30 -9.68 -15.26
N GLY A 629 -6.34 -10.42 -15.59
CA GLY A 629 -6.25 -11.80 -16.09
C GLY A 629 -6.15 -12.86 -15.01
N ALA A 630 -6.04 -12.49 -13.74
CA ALA A 630 -6.03 -13.46 -12.65
C ALA A 630 -7.32 -14.30 -12.64
N LEU A 631 -7.18 -15.61 -12.58
CA LEU A 631 -8.27 -16.59 -12.52
C LEU A 631 -8.16 -17.40 -11.23
N LEU A 632 -9.26 -17.51 -10.52
CA LEU A 632 -9.43 -18.42 -9.38
C LEU A 632 -10.65 -19.29 -9.65
N LEU A 633 -10.47 -20.59 -9.81
CA LEU A 633 -11.52 -21.49 -10.18
C LEU A 633 -11.49 -22.75 -9.30
N TYR A 634 -12.61 -23.04 -8.64
CA TYR A 634 -12.83 -24.32 -8.01
C TYR A 634 -13.41 -25.30 -9.03
N GLN A 635 -12.80 -26.44 -9.20
CA GLN A 635 -13.23 -27.46 -10.15
C GLN A 635 -13.03 -28.85 -9.61
N GLN A 636 -13.82 -29.80 -10.12
CA GLN A 636 -13.68 -31.23 -9.91
C GLN A 636 -13.32 -31.92 -11.23
N ASP A 637 -12.80 -33.13 -11.15
CA ASP A 637 -12.49 -33.93 -12.33
C ASP A 637 -13.74 -34.40 -13.08
N ALA A 638 -14.86 -34.53 -12.37
CA ALA A 638 -16.14 -34.91 -12.97
C ALA A 638 -17.03 -33.69 -13.24
N PRO A 639 -17.81 -33.67 -14.32
CA PRO A 639 -18.78 -32.62 -14.57
C PRO A 639 -19.86 -32.60 -13.49
N TYR A 640 -20.23 -31.37 -13.06
CA TYR A 640 -21.36 -31.19 -12.16
C TYR A 640 -22.69 -31.34 -12.93
N GLY A 641 -23.73 -31.78 -12.22
CA GLY A 641 -25.12 -31.56 -12.60
C GLY A 641 -25.52 -30.07 -12.48
N ASP A 642 -26.71 -29.82 -12.01
CA ASP A 642 -27.12 -28.46 -11.68
C ASP A 642 -26.22 -27.84 -10.61
N MET A 643 -25.98 -26.53 -10.70
CA MET A 643 -25.00 -25.83 -9.86
C MET A 643 -25.52 -24.46 -9.46
N GLN A 644 -25.25 -24.08 -8.22
CA GLN A 644 -25.44 -22.72 -7.71
C GLN A 644 -24.17 -22.20 -7.08
N ILE A 645 -23.94 -20.91 -7.23
CA ILE A 645 -22.86 -20.16 -6.58
C ILE A 645 -23.47 -18.95 -5.88
N ASP A 646 -23.13 -18.78 -4.61
CA ASP A 646 -23.41 -17.58 -3.84
C ASP A 646 -22.12 -16.81 -3.62
N VAL A 647 -22.07 -15.55 -4.03
CA VAL A 647 -20.89 -14.70 -4.00
C VAL A 647 -21.23 -13.34 -3.38
N VAL A 648 -20.32 -12.83 -2.55
CA VAL A 648 -20.38 -11.45 -2.08
C VAL A 648 -19.21 -10.68 -2.69
N MET A 649 -19.52 -9.61 -3.40
CA MET A 649 -18.55 -8.75 -4.09
C MET A 649 -18.44 -7.40 -3.39
N SER A 650 -17.22 -6.89 -3.23
CA SER A 650 -16.94 -5.53 -2.73
C SER A 650 -16.13 -4.75 -3.76
N PRO A 651 -16.76 -4.23 -4.82
CA PRO A 651 -16.05 -3.59 -5.93
C PRO A 651 -15.35 -2.29 -5.56
N GLU A 652 -15.80 -1.57 -4.54
CA GLU A 652 -15.18 -0.33 -4.08
C GLU A 652 -13.67 -0.48 -3.78
N LYS A 653 -13.24 -1.68 -3.37
CA LYS A 653 -11.84 -1.98 -3.13
C LYS A 653 -11.01 -2.07 -4.41
N ALA A 654 -11.65 -2.22 -5.56
CA ALA A 654 -11.02 -2.23 -6.88
C ALA A 654 -11.12 -0.86 -7.59
N GLU A 655 -11.82 0.10 -7.03
CA GLU A 655 -12.09 1.40 -7.65
C GLU A 655 -10.80 2.13 -8.01
N GLY A 656 -9.87 2.26 -7.10
CA GLY A 656 -8.57 2.88 -7.32
C GLY A 656 -7.63 2.08 -8.25
N GLN A 657 -8.02 0.88 -8.68
CA GLN A 657 -7.20 0.00 -9.53
C GLN A 657 -7.60 0.06 -11.01
N GLY A 658 -8.47 0.99 -11.39
CA GLY A 658 -8.87 1.18 -12.79
C GLY A 658 -9.88 0.15 -13.32
N PHE A 659 -10.50 -0.63 -12.46
CA PHE A 659 -11.47 -1.64 -12.88
C PHE A 659 -12.71 -1.01 -13.55
N GLY A 660 -12.92 -1.34 -14.83
CA GLY A 660 -14.13 -1.00 -15.59
C GLY A 660 -14.52 0.48 -15.59
N MET A 661 -13.54 1.38 -15.60
CA MET A 661 -13.76 2.78 -15.33
C MET A 661 -14.34 3.53 -16.53
N PRO A 662 -15.30 4.45 -16.32
CA PRO A 662 -15.87 5.25 -17.40
C PRO A 662 -14.83 6.04 -18.18
N GLY A 663 -14.92 6.05 -19.51
CA GLY A 663 -14.00 6.77 -20.38
C GLY A 663 -12.63 6.13 -20.58
N SER A 664 -12.35 5.02 -19.92
CA SER A 664 -11.17 4.21 -20.23
C SER A 664 -11.31 3.53 -21.59
N PRO A 665 -10.27 3.48 -22.44
CA PRO A 665 -10.27 2.65 -23.65
C PRO A 665 -10.40 1.16 -23.33
N LEU A 666 -10.26 0.78 -22.08
CA LEU A 666 -10.44 -0.57 -21.54
C LEU A 666 -11.86 -0.78 -20.97
N ASP A 667 -12.77 0.17 -21.11
CA ASP A 667 -14.14 0.07 -20.66
C ASP A 667 -14.92 -1.05 -21.40
N GLY A 668 -15.84 -1.67 -20.68
CA GLY A 668 -16.70 -2.73 -21.21
C GLY A 668 -15.99 -4.06 -21.42
N ASN A 669 -15.50 -4.30 -22.62
CA ASN A 669 -15.00 -5.63 -23.01
C ASN A 669 -13.59 -5.97 -22.49
N THR A 670 -12.85 -5.00 -22.00
CA THR A 670 -11.45 -5.19 -21.61
C THR A 670 -11.20 -4.99 -20.12
N GLN A 671 -12.02 -4.19 -19.47
CA GLN A 671 -12.00 -3.98 -18.01
C GLN A 671 -13.28 -4.52 -17.38
N ASN A 672 -13.35 -5.81 -17.24
CA ASN A 672 -14.52 -6.50 -16.69
C ASN A 672 -14.08 -7.56 -15.67
N ALA A 673 -15.03 -8.05 -14.87
CA ALA A 673 -14.87 -9.27 -14.11
C ALA A 673 -15.89 -10.30 -14.57
N ASP A 674 -15.51 -11.56 -14.54
CA ASP A 674 -16.37 -12.69 -14.78
C ASP A 674 -16.50 -13.52 -13.52
N ILE A 675 -17.72 -13.83 -13.10
CA ILE A 675 -18.01 -14.89 -12.14
C ILE A 675 -18.42 -16.11 -12.94
N PHE A 676 -17.53 -17.09 -12.97
CA PHE A 676 -17.73 -18.31 -13.76
C PHE A 676 -18.58 -19.34 -13.02
N ILE A 677 -19.43 -20.02 -13.80
CA ILE A 677 -20.19 -21.18 -13.39
C ILE A 677 -20.13 -22.20 -14.53
N LYS A 678 -19.95 -23.47 -14.20
CA LYS A 678 -19.83 -24.56 -15.20
C LYS A 678 -18.70 -24.29 -16.20
N TYR A 679 -17.54 -23.80 -15.75
CA TYR A 679 -16.42 -23.42 -16.60
C TYR A 679 -15.29 -24.44 -16.54
N ASP A 680 -14.82 -24.91 -17.69
CA ASP A 680 -13.65 -25.79 -17.83
C ASP A 680 -12.44 -24.96 -18.34
N PRO A 681 -11.39 -24.78 -17.53
CA PRO A 681 -10.22 -23.98 -17.92
C PRO A 681 -9.38 -24.63 -19.04
N ARG A 682 -9.52 -25.93 -19.28
CA ARG A 682 -8.78 -26.63 -20.34
C ARG A 682 -9.38 -26.36 -21.71
N THR A 683 -10.69 -26.52 -21.83
CA THR A 683 -11.42 -26.25 -23.07
C THR A 683 -11.81 -24.80 -23.21
N ARG A 684 -11.80 -24.04 -22.10
CA ARG A 684 -12.27 -22.65 -21.96
C ARG A 684 -13.76 -22.50 -22.34
N ASN A 685 -14.53 -23.56 -22.10
CA ASN A 685 -15.97 -23.59 -22.30
C ASN A 685 -16.69 -23.42 -20.96
N GLY A 686 -17.81 -22.71 -20.97
CA GLY A 686 -18.63 -22.51 -19.77
C GLY A 686 -19.48 -21.26 -19.83
N TYR A 687 -19.88 -20.79 -18.67
CA TYR A 687 -20.75 -19.64 -18.54
C TYR A 687 -20.20 -18.66 -17.51
N SER A 688 -20.56 -17.37 -17.64
CA SER A 688 -20.25 -16.36 -16.63
C SER A 688 -21.33 -15.31 -16.52
N LEU A 689 -21.39 -14.71 -15.33
CA LEU A 689 -21.90 -13.37 -15.15
C LEU A 689 -20.72 -12.43 -15.38
N ARG A 690 -20.77 -11.66 -16.45
CA ARG A 690 -19.80 -10.59 -16.71
C ARG A 690 -20.37 -9.28 -16.17
N TRP A 691 -19.52 -8.50 -15.55
CA TRP A 691 -19.87 -7.18 -15.09
C TRP A 691 -18.74 -6.19 -15.31
N TRP A 692 -19.12 -4.93 -15.58
CA TRP A 692 -18.21 -3.82 -15.84
C TRP A 692 -18.87 -2.51 -15.46
N ARG A 693 -18.10 -1.46 -15.31
CA ARG A 693 -18.61 -0.12 -15.04
C ARG A 693 -19.25 0.50 -16.28
N THR A 694 -20.23 1.36 -16.05
CA THR A 694 -20.79 2.16 -17.15
C THR A 694 -19.92 3.38 -17.41
N THR A 695 -19.89 3.83 -18.67
CA THR A 695 -19.23 5.08 -19.07
C THR A 695 -19.94 6.34 -18.53
N GLN A 696 -21.11 6.19 -17.95
CA GLN A 696 -21.99 7.29 -17.55
C GLN A 696 -22.08 7.51 -16.04
N SER A 697 -21.55 6.62 -15.23
CA SER A 697 -21.69 6.71 -13.77
C SER A 697 -20.61 5.95 -13.02
N ALA A 698 -20.03 6.62 -12.04
CA ALA A 698 -19.06 6.01 -11.12
C ALA A 698 -19.67 4.95 -10.18
N THR A 699 -20.98 4.92 -10.02
CA THR A 699 -21.65 4.06 -9.04
C THR A 699 -22.48 2.93 -9.66
N LYS A 700 -22.61 2.90 -10.98
CA LYS A 700 -23.42 1.90 -11.69
C LYS A 700 -22.54 0.86 -12.38
N CYS A 701 -22.94 -0.40 -12.29
CA CYS A 701 -22.35 -1.49 -13.05
C CYS A 701 -23.35 -2.07 -14.04
N MET A 702 -22.81 -2.46 -15.18
CA MET A 702 -23.52 -3.26 -16.17
C MET A 702 -23.25 -4.74 -15.93
N PHE A 703 -24.28 -5.57 -16.11
CA PHE A 703 -24.24 -7.00 -15.92
C PHE A 703 -24.85 -7.70 -17.14
N GLN A 704 -24.22 -8.81 -17.53
CA GLN A 704 -24.71 -9.60 -18.67
C GLN A 704 -24.24 -11.05 -18.54
N LEU A 705 -25.09 -11.99 -18.92
CA LEU A 705 -24.72 -13.40 -18.96
C LEU A 705 -23.98 -13.72 -20.24
N TYR A 706 -22.92 -14.50 -20.14
CA TYR A 706 -22.07 -14.94 -21.25
C TYR A 706 -21.97 -16.45 -21.31
N GLN A 707 -21.94 -16.98 -22.53
CA GLN A 707 -21.43 -18.30 -22.86
C GLN A 707 -20.01 -18.15 -23.40
N HIS A 708 -19.11 -19.01 -22.95
CA HIS A 708 -17.73 -19.09 -23.45
C HIS A 708 -17.55 -20.38 -24.23
N ILE A 709 -16.97 -20.26 -25.41
CA ILE A 709 -16.55 -21.41 -26.28
C ILE A 709 -15.13 -21.13 -26.73
N GLY A 710 -14.20 -22.03 -26.38
CA GLY A 710 -12.78 -21.83 -26.66
C GLY A 710 -12.18 -20.56 -26.04
N GLY A 711 -12.83 -20.01 -25.03
CA GLY A 711 -12.44 -18.76 -24.35
C GLY A 711 -13.07 -17.49 -24.93
N MET A 712 -13.79 -17.59 -26.06
CA MET A 712 -14.54 -16.47 -26.61
C MET A 712 -15.92 -16.39 -25.96
N GLY A 713 -16.22 -15.24 -25.33
CA GLY A 713 -17.49 -14.99 -24.68
C GLY A 713 -18.50 -14.38 -25.64
N SER A 714 -19.71 -14.94 -25.69
CA SER A 714 -20.86 -14.40 -26.40
C SER A 714 -22.01 -14.14 -25.43
N PRO A 715 -22.70 -12.99 -25.49
CA PRO A 715 -23.80 -12.69 -24.60
C PRO A 715 -24.98 -13.62 -24.84
N VAL A 716 -25.60 -14.09 -23.76
CA VAL A 716 -26.80 -14.95 -23.78
C VAL A 716 -27.98 -14.33 -23.03
N SER A 717 -27.84 -13.09 -22.58
CA SER A 717 -28.92 -12.28 -21.98
C SER A 717 -28.83 -10.82 -22.43
N PRO A 718 -29.89 -10.02 -22.24
CA PRO A 718 -29.78 -8.56 -22.28
C PRO A 718 -28.82 -8.04 -21.22
N THR A 719 -28.28 -6.85 -21.45
CA THR A 719 -27.51 -6.12 -20.43
C THR A 719 -28.49 -5.50 -19.43
N GLN A 720 -28.15 -5.60 -18.14
CA GLN A 720 -28.84 -4.87 -17.07
C GLN A 720 -27.88 -4.00 -16.29
N VAL A 721 -28.40 -2.97 -15.62
CA VAL A 721 -27.64 -2.01 -14.83
C VAL A 721 -28.10 -2.10 -13.38
N LEU A 722 -27.13 -2.21 -12.45
CA LEU A 722 -27.39 -2.15 -11.03
C LEU A 722 -26.66 -0.93 -10.45
N SER A 723 -27.40 -0.06 -9.78
CA SER A 723 -26.87 1.11 -9.08
C SER A 723 -26.23 0.72 -7.74
N GLY A 724 -25.39 1.59 -7.20
CA GLY A 724 -24.84 1.45 -5.84
C GLY A 724 -23.82 0.32 -5.63
N VAL A 725 -23.47 -0.46 -6.65
CA VAL A 725 -22.58 -1.63 -6.55
C VAL A 725 -21.24 -1.29 -5.94
N PHE A 726 -20.70 -0.10 -6.21
CA PHE A 726 -19.39 0.33 -5.68
C PHE A 726 -19.45 0.94 -4.28
N LYS A 727 -20.62 1.03 -3.67
CA LYS A 727 -20.78 1.64 -2.34
C LYS A 727 -20.92 0.63 -1.21
N SER A 728 -21.17 -0.62 -1.52
CA SER A 728 -21.39 -1.68 -0.52
C SER A 728 -21.14 -3.07 -1.08
N ASN A 729 -21.23 -4.04 -0.19
CA ASN A 729 -21.24 -5.45 -0.59
C ASN A 729 -22.45 -5.74 -1.50
N THR A 730 -22.18 -6.38 -2.63
CA THR A 730 -23.20 -6.88 -3.55
C THR A 730 -23.28 -8.39 -3.41
N TYR A 731 -24.46 -8.88 -3.03
CA TYR A 731 -24.78 -10.29 -2.86
C TYR A 731 -25.33 -10.83 -4.16
N MET A 732 -24.75 -11.89 -4.69
CA MET A 732 -25.12 -12.48 -5.97
C MET A 732 -25.33 -13.98 -5.83
N THR A 733 -26.42 -14.48 -6.39
CA THR A 733 -26.68 -15.90 -6.58
C THR A 733 -26.75 -16.19 -8.07
N LEU A 734 -25.87 -17.06 -8.54
CA LEU A 734 -25.85 -17.58 -9.89
C LEU A 734 -26.25 -19.04 -9.86
N SER A 735 -27.17 -19.48 -10.73
CA SER A 735 -27.53 -20.88 -10.82
C SER A 735 -27.75 -21.34 -12.27
N ILE A 736 -27.32 -22.59 -12.54
CA ILE A 736 -27.69 -23.33 -13.77
C ILE A 736 -28.46 -24.56 -13.34
N VAL A 737 -29.71 -24.61 -13.78
CA VAL A 737 -30.63 -25.74 -13.57
C VAL A 737 -31.17 -26.18 -14.94
N GLY A 738 -30.87 -27.42 -15.30
CA GLY A 738 -31.18 -27.91 -16.65
C GLY A 738 -30.57 -27.04 -17.74
N SER A 739 -31.41 -26.41 -18.56
CA SER A 739 -31.01 -25.51 -19.64
C SER A 739 -31.19 -24.02 -19.31
N THR A 740 -31.39 -23.68 -18.04
CA THR A 740 -31.62 -22.30 -17.62
C THR A 740 -30.50 -21.78 -16.75
N PHE A 741 -29.92 -20.65 -17.14
CA PHE A 741 -28.95 -19.87 -16.34
C PHE A 741 -29.69 -18.66 -15.76
N THR A 742 -29.68 -18.54 -14.43
CA THR A 742 -30.32 -17.43 -13.74
C THR A 742 -29.30 -16.74 -12.83
N VAL A 743 -29.47 -15.43 -12.67
CA VAL A 743 -28.70 -14.61 -11.71
C VAL A 743 -29.66 -13.67 -11.00
N SER A 744 -29.51 -13.60 -9.69
CA SER A 744 -30.09 -12.52 -8.88
C SER A 744 -28.99 -11.81 -8.10
N ALA A 745 -29.11 -10.50 -7.97
CA ALA A 745 -28.15 -9.72 -7.17
C ALA A 745 -28.87 -8.56 -6.45
N HIS A 746 -28.33 -8.18 -5.29
CA HIS A 746 -28.77 -7.00 -4.53
C HIS A 746 -27.60 -6.44 -3.71
N ASN A 747 -27.72 -5.19 -3.29
CA ASN A 747 -26.79 -4.58 -2.35
C ASN A 747 -27.51 -3.98 -1.13
N ASN A 748 -26.76 -3.55 -0.12
CA ASN A 748 -27.33 -3.04 1.14
C ASN A 748 -27.51 -1.52 1.17
N VAL A 749 -27.17 -0.82 0.09
CA VAL A 749 -27.22 0.65 0.03
C VAL A 749 -28.44 1.13 -0.74
N ASP A 750 -28.79 0.44 -1.81
CA ASP A 750 -29.93 0.69 -2.68
C ASP A 750 -30.96 -0.42 -2.57
N THR A 751 -32.20 -0.11 -2.94
CA THR A 751 -33.28 -1.10 -3.12
C THR A 751 -33.18 -1.78 -4.49
N ASP A 752 -32.23 -1.41 -5.32
CA ASP A 752 -32.05 -1.97 -6.65
C ASP A 752 -31.72 -3.44 -6.60
N THR A 753 -32.40 -4.22 -7.42
CA THR A 753 -32.16 -5.63 -7.60
C THR A 753 -31.88 -5.93 -9.07
N LEU A 754 -31.03 -6.93 -9.28
CA LEU A 754 -30.72 -7.46 -10.59
C LEU A 754 -31.36 -8.84 -10.73
N SER A 755 -32.01 -9.09 -11.86
CA SER A 755 -32.49 -10.42 -12.23
C SER A 755 -32.22 -10.65 -13.72
N LEU A 756 -31.37 -11.63 -14.02
CA LEU A 756 -31.02 -12.01 -15.37
C LEU A 756 -31.34 -13.48 -15.62
N GLN A 757 -31.76 -13.80 -16.84
CA GLN A 757 -31.96 -15.16 -17.28
C GLN A 757 -31.39 -15.37 -18.68
N GLY A 758 -30.78 -16.53 -18.92
CA GLY A 758 -30.26 -16.94 -20.20
C GLY A 758 -30.40 -18.43 -20.42
N THR A 759 -30.26 -18.87 -21.67
CA THR A 759 -30.34 -20.30 -22.02
C THR A 759 -28.95 -20.91 -22.04
N VAL A 760 -28.85 -22.11 -21.46
CA VAL A 760 -27.65 -22.94 -21.45
C VAL A 760 -27.68 -23.94 -22.59
N VAL A 761 -26.68 -23.92 -23.46
CA VAL A 761 -26.55 -24.89 -24.58
C VAL A 761 -26.01 -26.23 -24.07
N SER A 762 -25.14 -26.18 -23.04
CA SER A 762 -24.60 -27.41 -22.42
C SER A 762 -24.30 -27.13 -20.93
N ASN A 763 -24.67 -28.05 -20.05
CA ASN A 763 -24.35 -27.96 -18.62
C ASN A 763 -23.25 -28.94 -18.19
N LEU A 764 -22.51 -29.53 -19.12
CA LEU A 764 -21.47 -30.53 -18.87
C LEU A 764 -20.09 -29.96 -18.55
N TYR A 765 -19.94 -28.64 -18.55
CA TYR A 765 -18.68 -28.01 -18.20
C TYR A 765 -18.41 -28.04 -16.69
N GLY A 766 -17.15 -27.76 -16.31
CA GLY A 766 -16.65 -27.93 -14.94
C GLY A 766 -16.99 -26.82 -13.96
N GLY A 767 -16.08 -26.34 -13.26
CA GLY A 767 -16.00 -25.54 -12.06
C GLY A 767 -16.70 -24.18 -11.93
N ALA A 768 -16.42 -23.54 -10.81
CA ALA A 768 -16.96 -22.25 -10.43
C ALA A 768 -15.87 -21.34 -9.86
N GLY A 769 -15.91 -20.05 -10.17
CA GLY A 769 -14.89 -19.13 -9.67
C GLY A 769 -14.98 -17.74 -10.27
N MET A 770 -13.89 -17.02 -10.26
CA MET A 770 -13.85 -15.64 -10.72
C MET A 770 -12.57 -15.32 -11.50
N ARG A 771 -12.69 -14.33 -12.36
CA ARG A 771 -11.59 -13.74 -13.12
C ARG A 771 -11.69 -12.23 -13.11
N TRP A 772 -10.57 -11.56 -12.90
CA TRP A 772 -10.44 -10.15 -13.23
C TRP A 772 -10.11 -10.02 -14.72
N GLY A 773 -10.95 -9.29 -15.44
CA GLY A 773 -10.93 -9.23 -16.88
C GLY A 773 -9.62 -8.79 -17.50
N ASP A 774 -9.31 -9.35 -18.66
CA ASP A 774 -8.09 -9.10 -19.38
C ASP A 774 -8.16 -9.40 -20.87
N SER A 775 -7.26 -8.73 -21.57
CA SER A 775 -6.85 -9.03 -22.94
C SER A 775 -6.07 -10.36 -23.10
N ALA A 776 -5.58 -10.98 -22.03
CA ALA A 776 -4.78 -12.23 -22.11
C ALA A 776 -5.55 -13.43 -22.68
N TRP A 777 -6.87 -13.36 -22.70
CA TRP A 777 -7.74 -14.38 -23.31
C TRP A 777 -8.05 -14.13 -24.79
N LYS A 778 -7.46 -13.09 -25.39
CA LYS A 778 -7.60 -12.81 -26.82
C LYS A 778 -6.62 -13.60 -27.71
N ARG A 779 -5.87 -14.56 -27.14
CA ARG A 779 -4.96 -15.41 -27.91
C ARG A 779 -5.43 -16.84 -27.96
#